data_4af324d71a57f30fc58c6fa796e00731
#
_entry.id   4af324d71a57f30fc58c6fa796e00731
#
_cell.length_a   1.000
_cell.length_b   1.000
_cell.length_c   1.000
_cell.angle_alpha   90.00
_cell.angle_beta   90.00
_cell.angle_gamma   90.00
#
_symmetry.space_group_name_H-M   'P 1'
#
loop_
_entity.id
_entity.type
_entity.pdbx_description
1 polymer ?
#
loop_
_entity_poly.entity_id
_entity_poly.type
_entity_poly.pdbx_seq_one_letter_code
_entity_poly.pdbx_strand_id
1 'polypeptide(L)'
;MRIPGVTPLALLLLFAGTCAGATEDTAIGLKPRADGLRLKLQPSLIRIPPDNRDTVPLFVDAERVQGHQDREIEAEGTVRLRRRGQAIHADWLRYDKPEDEVNAQGNVRLEQRGDVLEGTQMRLNLGTARGAVEKPKYQVQVNATQGRGEGERLVLEGHNKYRVVGASYTSCEVGTDDWFVRASDLEIDKDRQIGTARNASVVFLGQPILYVPYLSFSLDRRRKSGLLSPTFGTTGNSGYEFSIPYYWNIAPNRDATITPRIMSKRGVMLSNEFRYLDTRYYGEARYEVIPTDRVKDNAGRFALNLRHNQLWDNGWNGNLNIQKVSDDTYFTDLSTQIAATSQSVLPREGSLAKNGTWWNGGTWGLSTLVQRWQTLQTDPLNPLVAPYNRSQVAFSAAKQNVGPADLDFFSSAVDFTHPALTTGRRVVAYPSVSVPLQTSFAYLTPKAGMHLTHYNLSPLTPAASNLNRAVPIFSAESGMVFERDTAWYGQKLLQTLEPKVNYVYIPTRAQNLIPNFYSALQDVNFATLYSENQFSGNDRINDANQVTMGVTSRLLHQDTGVERLRVGLAQRYYFKSQEVTLPGVPARASTSSDLLAALSGTIAPHWTADAGWQYNTDFSQTQKLSSAVRYQPEAGKVVNLSYRFTHNALRQVDLSSQWPLTGRLSSVARWNYSIQDSRMIEGLAGLEYNGGCWVFRVVGHHFATAAQNQVSSLLMQLELNGVSRIGSNPLELLRRNIAGYYRQESQSARPDDPFPGR
;
A
#
# COMPACT_ATOMS: atom_id res chain seq x y z
N MET A 1 -21.19 -41.97 -8.59
CA MET A 1 -21.98 -41.88 -7.33
C MET A 1 -22.50 -40.47 -7.22
N ARG A 2 -23.77 -40.26 -7.51
CA ARG A 2 -24.43 -38.93 -7.56
C ARG A 2 -24.78 -38.53 -6.14
N ILE A 3 -24.26 -37.39 -5.68
CA ILE A 3 -24.71 -36.74 -4.44
C ILE A 3 -25.69 -35.62 -4.89
N PRO A 4 -26.93 -35.58 -4.33
CA PRO A 4 -27.93 -34.59 -4.72
C PRO A 4 -27.52 -33.18 -4.30
N GLY A 5 -27.88 -32.20 -5.13
CA GLY A 5 -27.53 -30.78 -4.96
C GLY A 5 -28.05 -30.19 -3.65
N VAL A 6 -27.15 -29.67 -2.88
CA VAL A 6 -27.43 -28.76 -1.76
C VAL A 6 -27.46 -27.35 -2.33
N THR A 7 -28.63 -26.74 -2.31
CA THR A 7 -28.83 -25.34 -2.70
C THR A 7 -28.00 -24.41 -1.80
N PRO A 8 -27.39 -23.33 -2.31
CA PRO A 8 -26.53 -22.45 -1.54
C PRO A 8 -27.21 -21.68 -0.40
N LEU A 9 -28.50 -21.81 -0.23
CA LEU A 9 -29.25 -21.16 0.86
C LEU A 9 -29.15 -21.90 2.22
N ALA A 10 -28.73 -23.16 2.22
CA ALA A 10 -28.67 -23.97 3.45
C ALA A 10 -27.39 -23.76 4.28
N LEU A 11 -26.36 -23.12 3.73
CA LEU A 11 -25.10 -22.88 4.46
C LEU A 11 -25.13 -21.61 5.31
N LEU A 12 -26.11 -20.73 5.13
CA LEU A 12 -26.27 -19.48 5.91
C LEU A 12 -27.05 -19.66 7.22
N LEU A 13 -27.65 -20.82 7.46
CA LEU A 13 -28.50 -21.07 8.62
C LEU A 13 -27.89 -21.94 9.73
N LEU A 14 -26.68 -22.43 9.56
CA LEU A 14 -26.03 -23.35 10.54
C LEU A 14 -25.17 -22.66 11.62
N PHE A 15 -25.12 -21.33 11.67
CA PHE A 15 -24.39 -20.59 12.72
C PHE A 15 -25.29 -19.69 13.59
N ALA A 16 -26.59 -19.90 13.60
CA ALA A 16 -27.50 -19.23 14.51
C ALA A 16 -27.96 -20.18 15.61
N GLY A 17 -27.05 -20.59 16.48
CA GLY A 17 -27.33 -21.46 17.60
C GLY A 17 -26.65 -20.99 18.86
N THR A 18 -27.46 -20.47 19.81
CA THR A 18 -27.25 -20.30 21.25
C THR A 18 -26.30 -19.18 21.71
N CYS A 19 -26.86 -17.99 21.91
CA CYS A 19 -26.50 -17.16 23.07
C CYS A 19 -27.72 -17.04 23.98
N ALA A 20 -27.71 -17.83 25.05
CA ALA A 20 -28.58 -17.65 26.19
C ALA A 20 -28.19 -16.37 26.95
N GLY A 21 -29.19 -15.63 27.41
CA GLY A 21 -29.08 -14.31 27.97
C GLY A 21 -28.30 -14.19 29.31
N ALA A 22 -27.76 -13.04 29.48
CA ALA A 22 -27.58 -12.41 30.79
C ALA A 22 -27.81 -10.91 30.60
N THR A 23 -28.92 -10.48 31.14
CA THR A 23 -29.21 -9.09 31.47
C THR A 23 -28.29 -8.68 32.60
N GLU A 24 -27.56 -7.56 32.44
CA GLU A 24 -27.24 -6.70 33.57
C GLU A 24 -26.77 -5.31 33.13
N ASP A 25 -27.52 -4.39 33.63
CA ASP A 25 -27.28 -3.04 34.12
C ASP A 25 -26.16 -2.16 33.51
N THR A 26 -26.67 -1.07 32.98
CA THR A 26 -26.01 0.22 32.83
C THR A 26 -25.42 0.77 34.11
N ALA A 27 -24.13 0.61 34.30
CA ALA A 27 -23.34 1.51 35.12
C ALA A 27 -22.12 1.94 34.31
N ILE A 28 -22.03 3.25 34.05
CA ILE A 28 -20.81 3.90 33.59
C ILE A 28 -19.77 3.78 34.70
N GLY A 29 -19.17 2.62 34.82
CA GLY A 29 -18.04 2.35 35.68
C GLY A 29 -16.75 2.70 34.95
N LEU A 30 -16.26 3.92 35.14
CA LEU A 30 -14.86 4.22 34.97
C LEU A 30 -14.07 3.25 35.88
N LYS A 31 -13.52 2.16 35.29
CA LYS A 31 -12.51 1.36 35.99
C LYS A 31 -11.37 2.31 36.36
N PRO A 32 -11.00 2.46 37.66
CA PRO A 32 -9.81 3.22 37.99
C PRO A 32 -8.62 2.54 37.35
N ARG A 33 -7.96 3.25 36.42
CA ARG A 33 -6.64 2.86 35.91
C ARG A 33 -5.71 2.80 37.13
N ALA A 34 -5.05 1.68 37.35
CA ALA A 34 -4.08 1.45 38.40
C ALA A 34 -2.83 2.34 38.31
N ASP A 35 -2.73 3.17 37.32
CA ASP A 35 -1.66 4.15 37.15
C ASP A 35 -2.16 5.48 37.72
N GLY A 36 -1.62 5.87 38.85
CA GLY A 36 -1.86 7.19 39.44
C GLY A 36 -1.58 8.32 38.44
N LEU A 37 -2.27 9.43 38.58
CA LEU A 37 -2.07 10.66 37.80
C LEU A 37 -0.55 10.98 37.70
N ARG A 38 0.08 10.74 36.55
CA ARG A 38 1.43 11.18 36.28
C ARG A 38 1.37 12.57 35.67
N LEU A 39 1.94 13.53 36.37
CA LEU A 39 2.16 14.88 35.82
C LEU A 39 3.08 14.76 34.60
N LYS A 40 2.59 15.09 33.42
CA LYS A 40 3.41 15.20 32.21
C LYS A 40 4.04 16.59 32.17
N LEU A 41 5.35 16.63 32.07
CA LEU A 41 6.08 17.90 31.86
C LEU A 41 5.74 18.40 30.44
N GLN A 42 5.17 19.62 30.37
CA GLN A 42 4.83 20.21 29.08
C GLN A 42 6.12 20.58 28.32
N PRO A 43 6.25 20.27 27.01
CA PRO A 43 7.48 20.56 26.24
C PRO A 43 7.91 22.03 26.27
N SER A 44 6.98 22.96 26.50
CA SER A 44 7.28 24.38 26.68
C SER A 44 8.05 24.69 27.97
N LEU A 45 7.92 23.86 29.00
CA LEU A 45 8.67 23.99 30.26
C LEU A 45 10.10 23.44 30.13
N ILE A 46 10.40 22.70 29.08
CA ILE A 46 11.72 22.16 28.76
C ILE A 46 12.50 23.13 27.84
N ARG A 47 11.81 24.13 27.24
CA ARG A 47 12.47 25.15 26.45
C ARG A 47 13.34 26.02 27.34
N ILE A 48 14.65 25.76 27.34
CA ILE A 48 15.65 26.60 27.98
C ILE A 48 15.80 27.85 27.11
N PRO A 49 15.57 29.08 27.65
CA PRO A 49 15.78 30.31 26.88
C PRO A 49 17.23 30.43 26.39
N PRO A 50 17.51 31.15 25.30
CA PRO A 50 18.87 31.32 24.79
C PRO A 50 19.79 31.99 25.85
N ASP A 51 21.02 31.62 25.77
CA ASP A 51 22.06 31.67 26.77
C ASP A 51 22.55 33.08 27.13
N ASN A 52 22.51 33.41 28.42
CA ASN A 52 23.39 34.40 29.03
C ASN A 52 24.17 33.66 30.12
N ARG A 53 25.37 33.13 29.79
CA ARG A 53 26.08 32.10 30.55
C ARG A 53 26.60 32.56 31.91
N ASP A 54 26.79 33.84 32.10
CA ASP A 54 27.49 34.39 33.26
C ASP A 54 26.60 34.62 34.50
N THR A 55 25.30 34.42 34.40
CA THR A 55 24.37 34.75 35.49
C THR A 55 23.49 33.58 36.01
N VAL A 56 23.75 32.34 35.57
CA VAL A 56 22.93 31.20 36.01
C VAL A 56 23.38 30.66 37.36
N PRO A 57 22.54 30.72 38.40
CA PRO A 57 22.90 30.23 39.72
C PRO A 57 23.15 28.72 39.72
N LEU A 58 24.15 28.29 40.46
CA LEU A 58 24.47 26.93 40.81
C LEU A 58 23.90 26.65 42.19
N PHE A 59 23.11 25.58 42.32
CA PHE A 59 22.55 25.14 43.61
C PHE A 59 23.22 23.83 43.99
N VAL A 60 23.78 23.78 45.21
CA VAL A 60 24.35 22.58 45.81
C VAL A 60 23.61 22.25 47.07
N ASP A 61 23.18 21.02 47.24
CA ASP A 61 22.48 20.47 48.39
C ASP A 61 23.23 19.17 48.79
N ALA A 62 23.62 19.06 50.04
CA ALA A 62 24.39 17.90 50.56
C ALA A 62 24.32 17.87 52.10
N GLU A 63 24.69 16.73 52.69
CA GLU A 63 24.76 16.60 54.13
C GLU A 63 25.90 17.43 54.74
N ARG A 64 27.01 17.54 54.00
CA ARG A 64 28.15 18.36 54.38
C ARG A 64 28.65 19.15 53.19
N VAL A 65 28.84 20.45 53.33
CA VAL A 65 29.41 21.32 52.32
C VAL A 65 30.56 22.11 52.94
N GLN A 66 31.72 22.07 52.34
CA GLN A 66 32.88 22.83 52.74
C GLN A 66 33.56 23.44 51.54
N GLY A 67 34.39 24.46 51.72
CA GLY A 67 35.16 25.07 50.64
C GLY A 67 35.37 26.58 50.77
N HIS A 68 35.96 27.17 49.74
CA HIS A 68 36.24 28.61 49.62
C HIS A 68 35.31 29.21 48.58
N GLN A 69 34.57 30.24 48.94
CA GLN A 69 33.44 30.80 48.12
C GLN A 69 33.78 31.13 46.68
N ASP A 70 35.04 31.48 46.39
CA ASP A 70 35.48 31.90 45.06
C ASP A 70 36.40 30.88 44.35
N ARG A 71 36.74 29.76 44.98
CA ARG A 71 37.65 28.75 44.43
C ARG A 71 37.02 27.40 44.23
N GLU A 72 36.58 26.78 45.29
CA GLU A 72 36.10 25.39 45.25
C GLU A 72 35.02 25.13 46.28
N ILE A 73 34.11 24.23 45.95
CA ILE A 73 33.10 23.69 46.84
C ILE A 73 33.24 22.18 46.84
N GLU A 74 33.36 21.60 48.01
CA GLU A 74 33.36 20.16 48.21
C GLU A 74 32.11 19.79 49.00
N ALA A 75 31.40 18.79 48.55
CA ALA A 75 30.13 18.34 49.11
C ALA A 75 30.14 16.82 49.30
N GLU A 76 29.66 16.36 50.45
CA GLU A 76 29.61 14.95 50.83
C GLU A 76 28.22 14.59 51.34
N GLY A 77 27.80 13.33 51.06
CA GLY A 77 26.55 12.76 51.50
C GLY A 77 25.34 13.24 50.67
N THR A 78 24.76 12.36 49.89
CA THR A 78 23.57 12.58 49.07
C THR A 78 23.59 13.90 48.29
N VAL A 79 24.74 14.19 47.64
CA VAL A 79 24.97 15.46 46.97
C VAL A 79 24.07 15.65 45.75
N ARG A 80 23.49 16.85 45.64
CA ARG A 80 22.68 17.32 44.49
C ARG A 80 23.21 18.66 44.01
N LEU A 81 23.76 18.67 42.80
CA LEU A 81 24.16 19.90 42.12
C LEU A 81 23.19 20.18 40.99
N ARG A 82 22.59 21.36 40.97
CA ARG A 82 21.65 21.77 39.90
C ARG A 82 22.10 23.08 39.27
N ARG A 83 22.14 23.06 37.94
CA ARG A 83 22.39 24.24 37.11
C ARG A 83 21.57 24.09 35.83
N ARG A 84 20.65 25.01 35.61
CA ARG A 84 19.87 25.20 34.38
C ARG A 84 19.64 23.93 33.51
N GLY A 85 18.66 23.11 33.91
CA GLY A 85 18.28 21.90 33.14
C GLY A 85 19.26 20.73 33.22
N GLN A 86 20.27 20.84 34.09
CA GLN A 86 21.20 19.77 34.47
C GLN A 86 21.06 19.51 35.96
N ALA A 87 21.02 18.25 36.35
CA ALA A 87 21.09 17.83 37.74
C ALA A 87 22.14 16.71 37.86
N ILE A 88 23.08 16.87 38.79
CA ILE A 88 24.13 15.88 39.11
C ILE A 88 23.87 15.40 40.53
N HIS A 89 23.81 14.09 40.71
CA HIS A 89 23.73 13.44 42.00
C HIS A 89 25.01 12.62 42.20
N ALA A 90 25.57 12.59 43.40
CA ALA A 90 26.74 11.79 43.74
C ALA A 90 26.81 11.59 45.26
N ASP A 91 27.68 10.70 45.73
CA ASP A 91 27.98 10.54 47.13
C ASP A 91 29.02 11.59 47.59
N TRP A 92 29.92 11.97 46.69
CA TRP A 92 30.91 13.02 46.86
C TRP A 92 31.06 13.85 45.58
N LEU A 93 31.19 15.17 45.73
CA LEU A 93 31.36 16.09 44.61
C LEU A 93 32.25 17.25 44.97
N ARG A 94 33.20 17.56 44.08
CA ARG A 94 34.03 18.76 44.13
C ARG A 94 33.79 19.61 42.88
N TYR A 95 33.43 20.86 43.09
CA TYR A 95 33.27 21.86 42.05
C TYR A 95 34.39 22.88 42.13
N ASP A 96 35.16 22.98 41.07
CA ASP A 96 36.21 23.99 40.87
C ASP A 96 35.63 25.16 40.08
N LYS A 97 35.47 26.29 40.72
CA LYS A 97 34.78 27.46 40.15
C LYS A 97 35.56 28.14 39.03
N PRO A 98 36.91 28.38 39.16
CA PRO A 98 37.75 28.91 38.10
C PRO A 98 37.73 28.09 36.82
N GLU A 99 37.78 26.78 36.94
CA GLU A 99 37.79 25.85 35.80
C GLU A 99 36.39 25.47 35.35
N ASP A 100 35.33 25.84 36.08
CA ASP A 100 33.94 25.44 35.89
C ASP A 100 33.79 23.90 35.77
N GLU A 101 34.63 23.19 36.58
CA GLU A 101 34.75 21.73 36.52
C GLU A 101 34.14 21.05 37.73
N VAL A 102 33.34 20.01 37.47
CA VAL A 102 32.78 19.10 38.48
C VAL A 102 33.51 17.77 38.44
N ASN A 103 33.99 17.32 39.60
CA ASN A 103 34.47 15.96 39.82
C ASN A 103 33.51 15.30 40.80
N ALA A 104 32.86 14.21 40.39
CA ALA A 104 31.89 13.49 41.19
C ALA A 104 32.25 12.00 41.31
N GLN A 105 32.00 11.42 42.49
CA GLN A 105 32.34 10.01 42.80
C GLN A 105 31.19 9.38 43.60
N GLY A 106 31.02 8.07 43.42
CA GLY A 106 30.00 7.27 44.09
C GLY A 106 28.59 7.59 43.59
N ASN A 107 27.86 6.59 43.10
CA ASN A 107 26.50 6.67 42.61
C ASN A 107 26.20 7.92 41.75
N VAL A 108 27.15 8.26 40.87
CA VAL A 108 27.02 9.46 40.03
C VAL A 108 25.86 9.31 39.05
N ARG A 109 24.97 10.32 39.05
CA ARG A 109 23.82 10.38 38.12
C ARG A 109 23.68 11.79 37.56
N LEU A 110 23.82 11.92 36.27
CA LEU A 110 23.58 13.15 35.51
C LEU A 110 22.25 13.07 34.78
N GLU A 111 21.38 14.03 35.02
CA GLU A 111 20.13 14.20 34.31
C GLU A 111 20.20 15.46 33.43
N GLN A 112 19.95 15.33 32.14
CA GLN A 112 19.96 16.44 31.19
C GLN A 112 18.95 16.23 30.09
N ARG A 113 17.99 17.16 29.94
CA ARG A 113 17.01 17.17 28.85
C ARG A 113 16.22 15.86 28.67
N GLY A 114 16.01 15.10 29.75
CA GLY A 114 15.31 13.81 29.72
C GLY A 114 16.23 12.60 29.50
N ASP A 115 17.51 12.82 29.15
CA ASP A 115 18.54 11.78 29.15
C ASP A 115 19.06 11.58 30.58
N VAL A 116 19.32 10.34 30.95
CA VAL A 116 19.90 9.95 32.23
C VAL A 116 21.19 9.21 31.99
N LEU A 117 22.25 9.62 32.69
CA LEU A 117 23.55 9.00 32.63
C LEU A 117 24.00 8.69 34.08
N GLU A 118 24.29 7.44 34.36
CA GLU A 118 24.83 6.96 35.64
C GLU A 118 26.24 6.48 35.45
N GLY A 119 27.08 6.54 36.52
CA GLY A 119 28.44 6.06 36.47
C GLY A 119 29.08 5.98 37.87
N THR A 120 30.28 5.46 37.93
CA THR A 120 31.03 5.37 39.21
C THR A 120 31.82 6.64 39.53
N GLN A 121 32.31 7.31 38.49
CA GLN A 121 33.06 8.55 38.56
C GLN A 121 32.74 9.41 37.33
N MET A 122 32.67 10.72 37.54
CA MET A 122 32.45 11.70 36.51
C MET A 122 33.36 12.91 36.70
N ARG A 123 33.99 13.32 35.60
CA ARG A 123 34.65 14.61 35.48
C ARG A 123 33.98 15.39 34.37
N LEU A 124 33.48 16.58 34.64
CA LEU A 124 32.71 17.35 33.69
C LEU A 124 32.95 18.84 33.85
N ASN A 125 33.41 19.50 32.80
CA ASN A 125 33.41 20.95 32.70
C ASN A 125 32.02 21.42 32.29
N LEU A 126 31.34 22.16 33.13
CA LEU A 126 29.94 22.57 32.93
C LEU A 126 29.77 23.60 31.80
N GLY A 127 30.78 24.41 31.55
CA GLY A 127 30.77 25.44 30.51
C GLY A 127 30.97 24.88 29.11
N THR A 128 31.95 23.99 28.95
CA THR A 128 32.28 23.38 27.64
C THR A 128 31.57 22.07 27.38
N ALA A 129 30.96 21.46 28.40
CA ALA A 129 30.39 20.11 28.40
C ALA A 129 31.39 19.04 27.97
N ARG A 130 32.69 19.24 28.29
CA ARG A 130 33.75 18.24 28.08
C ARG A 130 34.04 17.50 29.36
N GLY A 131 34.25 16.18 29.21
CA GLY A 131 34.52 15.37 30.39
C GLY A 131 34.51 13.89 30.10
N ALA A 132 34.49 13.09 31.16
CA ALA A 132 34.39 11.63 31.04
C ALA A 132 33.57 11.04 32.19
N VAL A 133 32.94 9.92 31.94
CA VAL A 133 32.22 9.11 32.92
C VAL A 133 32.71 7.68 32.81
N GLU A 134 33.08 7.10 33.94
CA GLU A 134 33.55 5.72 34.00
C GLU A 134 32.40 4.77 34.30
N LYS A 135 32.41 3.62 33.61
CA LYS A 135 31.31 2.59 33.63
C LYS A 135 29.92 3.19 33.47
N PRO A 136 29.72 3.96 32.37
CA PRO A 136 28.46 4.63 32.16
C PRO A 136 27.32 3.64 31.93
N LYS A 137 26.15 3.91 32.55
CA LYS A 137 24.85 3.40 32.17
C LYS A 137 24.01 4.56 31.70
N TYR A 138 23.40 4.45 30.54
CA TYR A 138 22.64 5.56 29.97
C TYR A 138 21.26 5.16 29.51
N GLN A 139 20.33 6.09 29.67
CA GLN A 139 18.98 6.03 29.11
C GLN A 139 18.78 7.26 28.25
N VAL A 140 18.50 7.05 26.99
CA VAL A 140 18.39 8.11 25.98
C VAL A 140 17.12 7.94 25.16
N GLN A 141 16.53 9.06 24.77
CA GLN A 141 15.38 9.03 23.89
C GLN A 141 15.81 9.18 22.44
N VAL A 142 15.64 8.11 21.64
CA VAL A 142 15.94 8.10 20.22
C VAL A 142 14.64 7.88 19.43
N ASN A 143 14.25 8.86 18.60
CA ASN A 143 13.08 8.76 17.71
C ASN A 143 11.77 8.29 18.39
N ALA A 144 11.42 8.84 19.55
CA ALA A 144 10.27 8.45 20.36
C ALA A 144 10.35 7.03 21.00
N THR A 145 11.48 6.35 20.88
CA THR A 145 11.75 5.09 21.57
C THR A 145 12.76 5.35 22.66
N GLN A 146 12.49 4.87 23.86
CA GLN A 146 13.46 4.92 24.95
C GLN A 146 14.49 3.80 24.71
N GLY A 147 15.77 4.20 24.54
CA GLY A 147 16.89 3.29 24.44
C GLY A 147 17.74 3.35 25.70
N ARG A 148 18.40 2.26 26.03
CA ARG A 148 19.34 2.15 27.15
C ARG A 148 20.61 1.43 26.72
N GLY A 149 21.67 1.65 27.46
CA GLY A 149 22.93 0.97 27.22
C GLY A 149 23.93 1.19 28.34
N GLU A 150 25.06 0.56 28.19
CA GLU A 150 26.21 0.69 29.09
C GLU A 150 27.52 0.69 28.31
N GLY A 151 28.60 1.11 28.96
CA GLY A 151 29.91 1.12 28.33
C GLY A 151 31.03 1.04 29.38
N GLU A 152 32.25 0.93 28.91
CA GLU A 152 33.43 1.01 29.79
C GLU A 152 33.73 2.45 30.18
N ARG A 153 33.66 3.36 29.20
CA ARG A 153 33.91 4.77 29.38
C ARG A 153 33.14 5.62 28.40
N LEU A 154 32.49 6.68 28.87
CA LEU A 154 31.89 7.73 28.04
C LEU A 154 32.81 8.96 28.09
N VAL A 155 33.19 9.46 26.92
CA VAL A 155 33.89 10.72 26.74
C VAL A 155 32.95 11.75 26.16
N LEU A 156 32.75 12.85 26.85
CA LEU A 156 31.99 14.01 26.40
C LEU A 156 32.96 14.97 25.72
N GLU A 157 32.82 15.18 24.40
CA GLU A 157 33.71 16.04 23.60
C GLU A 157 33.14 17.46 23.44
N GLY A 158 31.98 17.71 24.02
CA GLY A 158 31.24 18.98 23.97
C GLY A 158 29.73 18.74 24.12
N HIS A 159 28.96 19.82 23.93
CA HIS A 159 27.49 19.75 24.13
C HIS A 159 26.75 18.73 23.24
N ASN A 160 27.32 18.41 22.09
CA ASN A 160 26.63 17.62 21.05
C ASN A 160 27.46 16.42 20.54
N LYS A 161 28.64 16.17 21.14
CA LYS A 161 29.51 15.06 20.74
C LYS A 161 29.81 14.13 21.91
N TYR A 162 29.58 12.86 21.70
CA TYR A 162 29.79 11.80 22.70
C TYR A 162 30.50 10.62 22.06
N ARG A 163 31.42 10.03 22.81
CA ARG A 163 32.09 8.79 22.43
C ARG A 163 31.99 7.78 23.56
N VAL A 164 31.47 6.60 23.28
CA VAL A 164 31.37 5.50 24.25
C VAL A 164 32.24 4.35 23.83
N VAL A 165 33.18 3.99 24.67
CA VAL A 165 34.08 2.82 24.49
C VAL A 165 33.41 1.60 25.09
N GLY A 166 33.42 0.46 24.38
CA GLY A 166 32.73 -0.77 24.83
C GLY A 166 31.21 -0.62 24.92
N ALA A 167 30.61 0.14 23.98
CA ALA A 167 29.22 0.51 24.04
C ALA A 167 28.26 -0.66 23.80
N SER A 168 27.15 -0.71 24.54
CA SER A 168 26.00 -1.52 24.26
C SER A 168 24.77 -0.62 24.09
N TYR A 169 23.78 -1.05 23.31
CA TYR A 169 22.51 -0.36 23.12
C TYR A 169 21.36 -1.33 22.91
N THR A 170 20.23 -1.12 23.59
CA THR A 170 18.99 -1.86 23.39
C THR A 170 17.78 -0.94 23.59
N SER A 171 16.64 -1.29 22.98
CA SER A 171 15.34 -0.68 23.28
C SER A 171 14.45 -1.60 24.15
N CYS A 172 14.98 -2.69 24.68
CA CYS A 172 14.28 -3.56 25.62
C CYS A 172 14.10 -2.87 26.97
N GLU A 173 13.03 -3.19 27.66
CA GLU A 173 12.80 -2.71 29.03
C GLU A 173 13.89 -3.20 29.99
N VAL A 174 14.05 -2.50 31.09
CA VAL A 174 15.01 -2.89 32.14
C VAL A 174 14.65 -4.27 32.67
N GLY A 175 15.65 -5.17 32.69
CA GLY A 175 15.46 -6.57 33.11
C GLY A 175 15.16 -7.55 31.98
N THR A 176 14.98 -7.08 30.73
CA THR A 176 14.89 -7.92 29.55
C THR A 176 16.01 -7.59 28.59
N ASP A 177 17.00 -8.48 28.48
CA ASP A 177 18.18 -8.30 27.63
C ASP A 177 18.14 -9.25 26.41
N ASP A 178 16.97 -9.37 25.80
CA ASP A 178 16.75 -10.28 24.68
C ASP A 178 17.63 -9.93 23.47
N TRP A 179 17.87 -8.64 23.25
CA TRP A 179 18.82 -8.21 22.22
C TRP A 179 19.54 -6.92 22.60
N PHE A 180 20.75 -6.77 22.08
CA PHE A 180 21.51 -5.54 22.14
C PHE A 180 22.51 -5.44 20.97
N VAL A 181 22.84 -4.21 20.61
CA VAL A 181 23.96 -3.90 19.72
C VAL A 181 25.17 -3.65 20.62
N ARG A 182 26.30 -4.32 20.36
CA ARG A 182 27.60 -4.02 20.96
C ARG A 182 28.48 -3.38 19.93
N ALA A 183 29.27 -2.39 20.35
CA ALA A 183 30.31 -1.77 19.53
C ALA A 183 31.58 -1.54 20.36
N SER A 184 32.74 -1.75 19.78
CA SER A 184 34.00 -1.41 20.47
C SER A 184 34.11 0.10 20.72
N ASP A 185 33.49 0.88 19.82
CA ASP A 185 33.52 2.33 19.85
C ASP A 185 32.24 2.86 19.20
N LEU A 186 31.51 3.71 19.93
CA LEU A 186 30.27 4.37 19.46
C LEU A 186 30.46 5.88 19.57
N GLU A 187 30.48 6.58 18.45
CA GLU A 187 30.56 8.03 18.38
C GLU A 187 29.18 8.60 17.94
N ILE A 188 28.71 9.59 18.69
CA ILE A 188 27.46 10.29 18.44
C ILE A 188 27.73 11.76 18.19
N ASP A 189 27.43 12.27 17.01
CA ASP A 189 27.54 13.69 16.64
C ASP A 189 26.13 14.24 16.39
N LYS A 190 25.58 14.92 17.39
CA LYS A 190 24.24 15.55 17.31
C LYS A 190 24.22 16.79 16.41
N ASP A 191 25.38 17.42 16.12
CA ASP A 191 25.42 18.55 15.19
C ASP A 191 25.25 18.08 13.76
N ARG A 192 25.91 16.99 13.40
CA ARG A 192 25.76 16.33 12.10
C ARG A 192 24.59 15.38 12.05
N GLN A 193 23.98 15.08 13.18
CA GLN A 193 22.92 14.07 13.33
C GLN A 193 23.37 12.68 12.84
N ILE A 194 24.57 12.28 13.19
CA ILE A 194 25.21 11.03 12.76
C ILE A 194 25.70 10.26 13.97
N GLY A 195 25.40 8.96 13.99
CA GLY A 195 26.10 7.98 14.82
C GLY A 195 27.04 7.13 13.98
N THR A 196 28.19 6.79 14.51
CA THR A 196 29.14 5.82 13.94
C THR A 196 29.49 4.77 14.98
N ALA A 197 29.51 3.51 14.58
CA ALA A 197 29.90 2.40 15.43
C ALA A 197 30.99 1.56 14.73
N ARG A 198 32.01 1.17 15.48
CA ARG A 198 33.09 0.29 15.01
C ARG A 198 32.98 -1.08 15.66
N ASN A 199 33.26 -2.13 14.87
CA ASN A 199 33.13 -3.52 15.29
C ASN A 199 31.75 -3.78 15.92
N ALA A 200 30.72 -3.31 15.26
CA ALA A 200 29.35 -3.46 15.74
C ALA A 200 28.86 -4.90 15.56
N SER A 201 28.25 -5.47 16.58
CA SER A 201 27.60 -6.76 16.52
C SER A 201 26.20 -6.68 17.10
N VAL A 202 25.23 -7.31 16.45
CA VAL A 202 23.88 -7.52 16.97
C VAL A 202 23.87 -8.85 17.70
N VAL A 203 23.58 -8.84 18.98
CA VAL A 203 23.44 -10.03 19.81
C VAL A 203 21.94 -10.23 20.08
N PHE A 204 21.45 -11.43 19.85
CA PHE A 204 20.06 -11.80 20.06
C PHE A 204 20.00 -13.10 20.87
N LEU A 205 19.29 -13.07 22.00
CA LEU A 205 19.22 -14.17 22.97
C LEU A 205 20.61 -14.73 23.34
N GLY A 206 21.57 -13.83 23.53
CA GLY A 206 22.94 -14.15 23.89
C GLY A 206 23.87 -14.59 22.74
N GLN A 207 23.34 -14.73 21.51
CA GLN A 207 24.15 -15.15 20.35
C GLN A 207 24.39 -13.99 19.39
N PRO A 208 25.62 -13.77 18.89
CA PRO A 208 25.91 -12.78 17.86
C PRO A 208 25.33 -13.26 16.52
N ILE A 209 24.36 -12.52 15.99
CA ILE A 209 23.66 -12.86 14.72
C ILE A 209 24.11 -12.02 13.53
N LEU A 210 24.73 -10.86 13.78
CA LEU A 210 25.22 -9.97 12.73
C LEU A 210 26.47 -9.25 13.23
N TYR A 211 27.48 -9.13 12.37
CA TYR A 211 28.71 -8.35 12.62
C TYR A 211 28.94 -7.38 11.46
N VAL A 212 29.26 -6.13 11.80
CA VAL A 212 29.59 -5.07 10.84
C VAL A 212 30.84 -4.33 11.34
N PRO A 213 31.94 -4.32 10.59
CA PRO A 213 33.21 -3.66 11.03
C PRO A 213 33.04 -2.15 11.23
N TYR A 214 32.24 -1.51 10.40
CA TYR A 214 31.92 -0.09 10.47
C TYR A 214 30.45 0.15 10.07
N LEU A 215 29.72 0.80 10.97
CA LEU A 215 28.33 1.17 10.77
C LEU A 215 28.17 2.68 10.97
N SER A 216 27.47 3.35 10.08
CA SER A 216 27.11 4.75 10.22
C SER A 216 25.59 4.91 10.03
N PHE A 217 24.92 5.56 10.98
CA PHE A 217 23.46 5.70 10.99
C PHE A 217 23.06 7.15 11.29
N SER A 218 21.84 7.51 10.90
CA SER A 218 21.26 8.82 11.18
C SER A 218 20.58 8.82 12.55
N LEU A 219 20.77 9.88 13.32
CA LEU A 219 20.10 10.08 14.62
C LEU A 219 18.71 10.69 14.47
N ASP A 220 18.41 11.21 13.29
CA ASP A 220 17.11 11.77 12.93
C ASP A 220 16.50 10.99 11.75
N ARG A 221 15.38 11.48 11.21
CA ARG A 221 14.69 10.86 10.06
C ARG A 221 15.31 11.20 8.69
N ARG A 222 16.47 11.90 8.66
CA ARG A 222 17.12 12.23 7.39
C ARG A 222 17.69 10.98 6.73
N ARG A 223 17.54 10.92 5.40
CA ARG A 223 18.09 9.85 4.59
C ARG A 223 19.61 9.92 4.56
N LYS A 224 20.26 8.79 4.71
CA LYS A 224 21.73 8.66 4.70
C LYS A 224 22.14 7.44 3.89
N SER A 225 23.22 7.57 3.09
CA SER A 225 23.84 6.46 2.38
C SER A 225 24.41 5.43 3.35
N GLY A 226 24.23 4.15 3.02
CA GLY A 226 24.75 3.05 3.82
C GLY A 226 24.16 1.70 3.43
N LEU A 227 24.72 0.64 4.00
CA LEU A 227 24.17 -0.70 3.88
C LEU A 227 22.81 -0.77 4.61
N LEU A 228 21.85 -1.36 3.96
CA LEU A 228 20.59 -1.74 4.57
C LEU A 228 20.68 -3.17 5.13
N SER A 229 19.70 -3.55 5.91
CA SER A 229 19.65 -4.87 6.52
C SER A 229 19.69 -5.97 5.45
N PRO A 230 20.50 -7.01 5.66
CA PRO A 230 20.57 -8.12 4.74
C PRO A 230 19.23 -8.89 4.74
N THR A 231 18.89 -9.43 3.57
CA THR A 231 17.75 -10.34 3.42
C THR A 231 18.24 -11.73 3.06
N PHE A 232 17.59 -12.75 3.58
CA PHE A 232 17.87 -14.14 3.28
C PHE A 232 16.57 -14.94 3.20
N GLY A 233 16.55 -15.95 2.37
CA GLY A 233 15.38 -16.82 2.16
C GLY A 233 15.73 -17.99 1.28
N THR A 234 14.71 -18.76 0.92
CA THR A 234 14.84 -19.84 -0.04
C THR A 234 13.62 -19.91 -0.94
N THR A 235 13.85 -20.17 -2.22
CA THR A 235 12.79 -20.40 -3.19
C THR A 235 13.09 -21.66 -4.00
N GLY A 236 12.04 -22.31 -4.52
CA GLY A 236 12.20 -23.48 -5.37
C GLY A 236 13.06 -23.23 -6.62
N ASN A 237 12.90 -22.05 -7.22
CA ASN A 237 13.53 -21.66 -8.50
C ASN A 237 14.97 -21.15 -8.35
N SER A 238 15.28 -20.44 -7.27
CA SER A 238 16.58 -19.80 -7.06
C SER A 238 17.48 -20.49 -6.03
N GLY A 239 16.91 -21.40 -5.22
CA GLY A 239 17.58 -22.04 -4.10
C GLY A 239 17.71 -21.09 -2.91
N TYR A 240 18.81 -21.18 -2.17
CA TYR A 240 19.13 -20.24 -1.10
C TYR A 240 19.47 -18.89 -1.71
N GLU A 241 18.94 -17.84 -1.10
CA GLU A 241 19.09 -16.46 -1.53
C GLU A 241 19.63 -15.61 -0.41
N PHE A 242 20.57 -14.74 -0.76
CA PHE A 242 21.13 -13.75 0.15
C PHE A 242 21.31 -12.43 -0.58
N SER A 243 20.89 -11.31 0.03
CA SER A 243 21.04 -9.98 -0.54
C SER A 243 21.47 -8.97 0.51
N ILE A 244 22.32 -8.03 0.14
CA ILE A 244 22.72 -6.88 0.96
C ILE A 244 22.48 -5.61 0.15
N PRO A 245 21.38 -4.89 0.36
CA PRO A 245 21.13 -3.65 -0.35
C PRO A 245 22.06 -2.53 0.16
N TYR A 246 22.58 -1.72 -0.75
CA TYR A 246 23.23 -0.47 -0.46
C TYR A 246 22.34 0.69 -0.90
N TYR A 247 21.93 1.51 0.06
CA TYR A 247 21.19 2.72 -0.20
C TYR A 247 22.13 3.88 -0.44
N TRP A 248 21.97 4.58 -1.55
CA TRP A 248 22.77 5.74 -1.92
C TRP A 248 21.88 6.99 -1.94
N ASN A 249 22.04 7.85 -0.94
CA ASN A 249 21.40 9.16 -0.88
C ASN A 249 22.22 10.13 -1.73
N ILE A 250 21.91 10.23 -3.02
CA ILE A 250 22.65 11.03 -4.00
C ILE A 250 22.43 12.52 -3.75
N ALA A 251 21.16 12.90 -3.51
CA ALA A 251 20.72 14.26 -3.26
C ALA A 251 19.40 14.24 -2.46
N PRO A 252 18.94 15.37 -1.89
CA PRO A 252 17.67 15.41 -1.16
C PRO A 252 16.46 14.92 -1.96
N ASN A 253 16.52 15.03 -3.28
CA ASN A 253 15.45 14.64 -4.20
C ASN A 253 15.82 13.47 -5.13
N ARG A 254 16.94 12.78 -4.90
CA ARG A 254 17.41 11.65 -5.71
C ARG A 254 18.08 10.62 -4.83
N ASP A 255 17.70 9.36 -5.02
CA ASP A 255 18.35 8.24 -4.34
C ASP A 255 18.44 7.02 -5.25
N ALA A 256 19.31 6.11 -4.87
CA ALA A 256 19.43 4.81 -5.50
C ALA A 256 19.57 3.71 -4.45
N THR A 257 19.08 2.51 -4.80
CA THR A 257 19.34 1.30 -4.02
C THR A 257 19.97 0.27 -4.94
N ILE A 258 21.15 -0.21 -4.59
CA ILE A 258 21.91 -1.20 -5.34
C ILE A 258 21.88 -2.49 -4.53
N THR A 259 21.31 -3.55 -5.07
CA THR A 259 21.08 -4.80 -4.35
C THR A 259 21.71 -5.98 -5.08
N PRO A 260 22.92 -6.41 -4.72
CA PRO A 260 23.43 -7.71 -5.13
C PRO A 260 22.59 -8.81 -4.45
N ARG A 261 22.06 -9.74 -5.25
CA ARG A 261 21.31 -10.93 -4.83
C ARG A 261 22.04 -12.17 -5.29
N ILE A 262 22.54 -12.94 -4.35
CA ILE A 262 23.23 -14.20 -4.58
C ILE A 262 22.21 -15.34 -4.51
N MET A 263 22.10 -16.12 -5.54
CA MET A 263 21.19 -17.25 -5.66
C MET A 263 21.99 -18.54 -5.88
N SER A 264 21.84 -19.53 -5.01
CA SER A 264 22.66 -20.74 -5.04
C SER A 264 22.52 -21.55 -6.31
N LYS A 265 21.35 -21.58 -6.94
CA LYS A 265 21.07 -22.29 -8.18
C LYS A 265 21.43 -21.47 -9.43
N ARG A 266 21.29 -20.13 -9.40
CA ARG A 266 21.34 -19.29 -10.61
C ARG A 266 22.61 -18.45 -10.75
N GLY A 267 23.17 -17.99 -9.63
CA GLY A 267 24.33 -17.09 -9.64
C GLY A 267 24.02 -15.75 -8.99
N VAL A 268 24.61 -14.69 -9.50
CA VAL A 268 24.49 -13.33 -8.92
C VAL A 268 23.64 -12.45 -9.81
N MET A 269 22.62 -11.83 -9.21
CA MET A 269 21.83 -10.77 -9.82
C MET A 269 22.15 -9.45 -9.18
N LEU A 270 22.27 -8.41 -9.97
CA LEU A 270 22.35 -7.02 -9.52
C LEU A 270 21.01 -6.34 -9.79
N SER A 271 20.30 -5.94 -8.75
CA SER A 271 19.07 -5.16 -8.86
C SER A 271 19.36 -3.72 -8.45
N ASN A 272 19.00 -2.78 -9.32
CA ASN A 272 19.21 -1.36 -9.10
C ASN A 272 17.87 -0.65 -9.17
N GLU A 273 17.57 0.17 -8.18
CA GLU A 273 16.44 1.07 -8.15
C GLU A 273 16.94 2.50 -8.04
N PHE A 274 16.57 3.35 -8.96
CA PHE A 274 16.86 4.78 -8.93
C PHE A 274 15.56 5.56 -8.87
N ARG A 275 15.44 6.48 -7.91
CA ARG A 275 14.26 7.33 -7.74
C ARG A 275 14.64 8.79 -7.73
N TYR A 276 13.76 9.60 -8.28
CA TYR A 276 13.92 11.05 -8.30
C TYR A 276 12.57 11.73 -8.15
N LEU A 277 12.58 12.90 -7.49
CA LEU A 277 11.39 13.70 -7.20
C LEU A 277 11.77 15.17 -7.27
N ASP A 278 11.06 15.92 -8.09
CA ASP A 278 11.13 17.37 -8.19
C ASP A 278 9.72 17.94 -8.20
N THR A 279 9.56 19.24 -8.14
CA THR A 279 8.26 19.92 -8.24
C THR A 279 7.58 19.69 -9.59
N ARG A 280 8.36 19.47 -10.65
CA ARG A 280 7.90 19.33 -12.04
C ARG A 280 8.00 17.92 -12.58
N TYR A 281 8.80 17.05 -11.98
CA TYR A 281 8.95 15.69 -12.46
C TYR A 281 9.28 14.73 -11.32
N TYR A 282 8.83 13.49 -11.48
CA TYR A 282 9.17 12.40 -10.59
C TYR A 282 9.20 11.09 -11.36
N GLY A 283 9.95 10.14 -10.84
CA GLY A 283 10.02 8.85 -11.47
C GLY A 283 10.87 7.84 -10.73
N GLU A 284 10.84 6.63 -11.28
CA GLU A 284 11.54 5.47 -10.79
C GLU A 284 12.06 4.65 -11.97
N ALA A 285 13.33 4.26 -11.90
CA ALA A 285 13.92 3.33 -12.83
C ALA A 285 14.45 2.12 -12.08
N ARG A 286 13.97 0.93 -12.43
CA ARG A 286 14.47 -0.36 -11.92
C ARG A 286 15.14 -1.10 -13.04
N TYR A 287 16.33 -1.58 -12.78
CA TYR A 287 17.11 -2.38 -13.71
C TYR A 287 17.72 -3.57 -12.98
N GLU A 288 17.40 -4.77 -13.44
CA GLU A 288 17.93 -6.02 -12.92
C GLU A 288 18.77 -6.71 -13.98
N VAL A 289 19.88 -7.27 -13.60
CA VAL A 289 20.76 -8.03 -14.50
C VAL A 289 21.36 -9.25 -13.80
N ILE A 290 21.28 -10.38 -14.49
CA ILE A 290 21.99 -11.61 -14.17
C ILE A 290 22.96 -11.84 -15.33
N PRO A 291 24.27 -11.61 -15.17
CA PRO A 291 25.23 -11.81 -16.27
C PRO A 291 25.27 -13.26 -16.74
N THR A 292 25.08 -14.20 -15.81
CA THR A 292 25.17 -15.65 -16.08
C THR A 292 24.15 -16.38 -15.22
N ASP A 293 23.04 -16.84 -15.84
CA ASP A 293 22.02 -17.67 -15.18
C ASP A 293 22.34 -19.15 -15.41
N ARG A 294 22.83 -19.84 -14.38
CA ARG A 294 23.25 -21.26 -14.45
C ARG A 294 22.12 -22.22 -14.83
N VAL A 295 20.88 -21.85 -14.58
CA VAL A 295 19.68 -22.66 -14.91
C VAL A 295 19.23 -22.45 -16.35
N LYS A 296 19.76 -21.41 -17.03
CA LYS A 296 19.42 -21.02 -18.41
C LYS A 296 20.67 -21.03 -19.31
N ASP A 297 21.41 -22.11 -19.30
CA ASP A 297 22.59 -22.31 -20.15
C ASP A 297 23.62 -21.16 -20.05
N ASN A 298 23.75 -20.58 -18.87
CA ASN A 298 24.61 -19.44 -18.60
C ASN A 298 24.25 -18.17 -19.38
N ALA A 299 23.02 -18.04 -19.87
CA ALA A 299 22.56 -16.85 -20.58
C ALA A 299 22.50 -15.62 -19.68
N GLY A 300 22.87 -14.47 -20.25
CA GLY A 300 22.67 -13.18 -19.61
C GLY A 300 21.20 -12.75 -19.66
N ARG A 301 20.63 -12.34 -18.54
CA ARG A 301 19.22 -11.96 -18.42
C ARG A 301 19.06 -10.59 -17.79
N PHE A 302 18.05 -9.83 -18.19
CA PHE A 302 17.76 -8.53 -17.62
C PHE A 302 16.27 -8.19 -17.58
N ALA A 303 15.90 -7.28 -16.69
CA ALA A 303 14.62 -6.58 -16.67
C ALA A 303 14.82 -5.09 -16.52
N LEU A 304 14.00 -4.31 -17.21
CA LEU A 304 13.93 -2.85 -17.11
C LEU A 304 12.49 -2.45 -16.83
N ASN A 305 12.30 -1.60 -15.82
CA ASN A 305 11.04 -0.93 -15.54
C ASN A 305 11.33 0.55 -15.27
N LEU A 306 10.91 1.41 -16.20
CA LEU A 306 11.07 2.86 -16.10
C LEU A 306 9.69 3.52 -16.06
N ARG A 307 9.44 4.30 -15.03
CA ARG A 307 8.26 5.15 -14.89
C ARG A 307 8.70 6.58 -14.68
N HIS A 308 8.21 7.49 -15.48
CA HIS A 308 8.51 8.91 -15.40
C HIS A 308 7.25 9.73 -15.59
N ASN A 309 7.07 10.73 -14.74
CA ASN A 309 6.00 11.71 -14.85
C ASN A 309 6.63 13.11 -14.94
N GLN A 310 6.16 13.90 -15.90
CA GLN A 310 6.62 15.26 -16.16
C GLN A 310 5.45 16.22 -16.12
N LEU A 311 5.60 17.32 -15.39
CA LEU A 311 4.67 18.44 -15.37
C LEU A 311 5.41 19.67 -15.90
N TRP A 312 4.81 20.37 -16.85
CA TRP A 312 5.36 21.63 -17.36
C TRP A 312 4.51 22.81 -16.91
N ASP A 313 5.14 23.96 -16.69
CA ASP A 313 4.45 25.17 -16.18
C ASP A 313 3.34 25.67 -17.11
N ASN A 314 3.39 25.34 -18.38
CA ASN A 314 2.37 25.68 -19.37
C ASN A 314 1.18 24.71 -19.39
N GLY A 315 1.05 23.83 -18.37
CA GLY A 315 -0.08 22.93 -18.15
C GLY A 315 -0.01 21.62 -18.96
N TRP A 316 1.09 21.32 -19.65
CA TRP A 316 1.33 20.00 -20.18
C TRP A 316 1.74 19.01 -19.08
N ASN A 317 1.27 17.79 -19.20
CA ASN A 317 1.76 16.66 -18.42
C ASN A 317 2.19 15.52 -19.35
N GLY A 318 3.27 14.84 -18.97
CA GLY A 318 3.82 13.72 -19.69
C GLY A 318 3.99 12.51 -18.78
N ASN A 319 3.74 11.33 -19.34
CA ASN A 319 3.97 10.06 -18.65
C ASN A 319 4.74 9.12 -19.57
N LEU A 320 5.74 8.44 -19.01
CA LEU A 320 6.51 7.41 -19.67
C LEU A 320 6.49 6.15 -18.80
N ASN A 321 6.11 5.01 -19.41
CA ASN A 321 6.09 3.70 -18.76
C ASN A 321 6.72 2.68 -19.73
N ILE A 322 7.93 2.27 -19.43
CA ILE A 322 8.69 1.32 -20.26
C ILE A 322 9.02 0.10 -19.44
N GLN A 323 8.49 -1.04 -19.85
CA GLN A 323 8.81 -2.34 -19.29
C GLN A 323 9.41 -3.23 -20.37
N LYS A 324 10.51 -3.91 -20.05
CA LYS A 324 11.20 -4.82 -20.96
C LYS A 324 11.91 -5.91 -20.16
N VAL A 325 11.85 -7.13 -20.65
CA VAL A 325 12.65 -8.26 -20.14
C VAL A 325 13.42 -8.92 -21.27
N SER A 326 14.46 -9.66 -20.92
CA SER A 326 15.33 -10.38 -21.87
C SER A 326 14.62 -11.53 -22.55
N ASP A 327 13.72 -12.23 -21.83
CA ASP A 327 13.11 -13.48 -22.27
C ASP A 327 11.73 -13.69 -21.66
N ASP A 328 10.97 -14.61 -22.25
CA ASP A 328 9.56 -14.85 -21.91
C ASP A 328 9.35 -15.45 -20.52
N THR A 329 10.35 -16.11 -19.96
CA THR A 329 10.25 -16.79 -18.67
C THR A 329 10.86 -15.99 -17.50
N TYR A 330 11.30 -14.75 -17.74
CA TYR A 330 11.98 -13.95 -16.72
C TYR A 330 11.20 -13.87 -15.41
N PHE A 331 9.92 -13.52 -15.49
CA PHE A 331 9.10 -13.36 -14.27
C PHE A 331 8.72 -14.69 -13.63
N THR A 332 8.43 -15.72 -14.40
CA THR A 332 8.09 -17.04 -13.85
C THR A 332 9.27 -17.67 -13.12
N ASP A 333 10.49 -17.37 -13.52
CA ASP A 333 11.72 -17.92 -12.95
C ASP A 333 12.22 -17.14 -11.73
N LEU A 334 12.06 -15.82 -11.70
CA LEU A 334 12.76 -14.93 -10.77
C LEU A 334 11.86 -14.17 -9.81
N SER A 335 10.55 -14.04 -10.12
CA SER A 335 9.59 -13.37 -9.27
C SER A 335 8.98 -14.31 -8.24
N THR A 336 8.76 -13.78 -7.04
CA THR A 336 7.99 -14.42 -5.95
C THR A 336 6.56 -13.89 -5.86
N GLN A 337 6.14 -13.07 -6.84
CA GLN A 337 4.83 -12.41 -6.85
C GLN A 337 3.96 -12.97 -7.97
N ILE A 338 2.79 -13.51 -7.63
CA ILE A 338 1.81 -14.05 -8.60
C ILE A 338 1.47 -13.04 -9.68
N ALA A 339 1.25 -11.77 -9.32
CA ALA A 339 0.92 -10.72 -10.27
C ALA A 339 2.00 -10.53 -11.35
N ALA A 340 3.29 -10.64 -11.00
CA ALA A 340 4.38 -10.56 -11.95
C ALA A 340 4.52 -11.85 -12.78
N THR A 341 4.38 -13.02 -12.15
CA THR A 341 4.47 -14.31 -12.88
C THR A 341 3.31 -14.54 -13.85
N SER A 342 2.19 -13.85 -13.66
CA SER A 342 1.01 -13.90 -14.53
C SER A 342 1.03 -12.82 -15.63
N GLN A 343 2.05 -11.96 -15.66
CA GLN A 343 2.15 -10.90 -16.65
C GLN A 343 2.59 -11.45 -18.00
N SER A 344 1.73 -11.34 -18.99
CA SER A 344 1.97 -11.86 -20.34
C SER A 344 2.28 -10.77 -21.37
N VAL A 345 2.01 -9.50 -21.06
CA VAL A 345 2.20 -8.36 -21.95
C VAL A 345 2.81 -7.20 -21.18
N LEU A 346 3.91 -6.66 -21.69
CA LEU A 346 4.64 -5.55 -21.08
C LEU A 346 4.46 -4.27 -21.89
N PRO A 347 3.95 -3.18 -21.30
CA PRO A 347 3.77 -1.91 -22.01
C PRO A 347 5.10 -1.18 -22.20
N ARG A 348 5.23 -0.53 -23.35
CA ARG A 348 6.23 0.47 -23.66
C ARG A 348 5.49 1.67 -24.23
N GLU A 349 5.18 2.62 -23.36
CA GLU A 349 4.28 3.70 -23.72
C GLU A 349 4.76 5.06 -23.23
N GLY A 350 4.43 6.07 -24.00
CA GLY A 350 4.61 7.46 -23.64
C GLY A 350 3.36 8.25 -23.99
N SER A 351 2.96 9.15 -23.11
CA SER A 351 1.80 10.02 -23.33
C SER A 351 2.10 11.46 -22.95
N LEU A 352 1.46 12.38 -23.68
CA LEU A 352 1.42 13.80 -23.34
C LEU A 352 -0.04 14.23 -23.28
N ALA A 353 -0.41 15.03 -22.29
CA ALA A 353 -1.75 15.56 -22.17
C ALA A 353 -1.73 17.02 -21.71
N LYS A 354 -2.73 17.76 -22.17
CA LYS A 354 -2.99 19.13 -21.72
C LYS A 354 -4.49 19.33 -21.60
N ASN A 355 -4.89 19.93 -20.50
CA ASN A 355 -6.26 20.35 -20.25
C ASN A 355 -6.30 21.87 -20.17
N GLY A 356 -7.41 22.45 -20.54
CA GLY A 356 -7.62 23.87 -20.47
C GLY A 356 -9.09 24.23 -20.37
N THR A 357 -9.36 25.49 -20.15
CA THR A 357 -10.71 26.05 -20.16
C THR A 357 -10.87 26.98 -21.35
N TRP A 358 -12.09 27.11 -21.82
CA TRP A 358 -12.47 28.02 -22.89
C TRP A 358 -13.88 28.55 -22.65
N TRP A 359 -14.16 29.70 -23.20
CA TRP A 359 -15.48 30.35 -23.23
C TRP A 359 -16.36 30.07 -21.98
N ASN A 360 -16.24 30.93 -20.97
CA ASN A 360 -17.07 30.94 -19.74
C ASN A 360 -17.29 29.53 -19.11
N GLY A 361 -16.22 28.81 -18.80
CA GLY A 361 -16.28 27.55 -18.07
C GLY A 361 -16.42 26.29 -18.93
N GLY A 362 -16.26 26.38 -20.24
CA GLY A 362 -16.02 25.21 -21.08
C GLY A 362 -14.65 24.59 -20.76
N THR A 363 -14.54 23.29 -20.89
CA THR A 363 -13.28 22.54 -20.69
C THR A 363 -12.85 21.85 -21.97
N TRP A 364 -11.57 21.72 -22.17
CA TRP A 364 -11.02 20.90 -23.25
C TRP A 364 -9.82 20.09 -22.79
N GLY A 365 -9.60 18.95 -23.43
CA GLY A 365 -8.45 18.09 -23.21
C GLY A 365 -7.85 17.63 -24.52
N LEU A 366 -6.53 17.68 -24.64
CA LEU A 366 -5.77 17.08 -25.73
C LEU A 366 -4.81 16.06 -25.14
N SER A 367 -4.81 14.85 -25.70
CA SER A 367 -3.90 13.80 -25.28
C SER A 367 -3.28 13.08 -26.46
N THR A 368 -2.02 12.70 -26.33
CA THR A 368 -1.31 11.86 -27.28
C THR A 368 -0.80 10.62 -26.57
N LEU A 369 -0.79 9.48 -27.24
CA LEU A 369 -0.28 8.22 -26.73
C LEU A 369 0.47 7.48 -27.83
N VAL A 370 1.69 7.06 -27.52
CA VAL A 370 2.41 6.08 -28.32
C VAL A 370 2.60 4.84 -27.46
N GLN A 371 2.08 3.71 -27.92
CA GLN A 371 2.08 2.46 -27.15
C GLN A 371 2.58 1.30 -28.02
N ARG A 372 3.51 0.56 -27.46
CA ARG A 372 4.05 -0.67 -28.01
C ARG A 372 4.06 -1.75 -26.95
N TRP A 373 4.17 -3.00 -27.36
CA TRP A 373 4.08 -4.14 -26.46
C TRP A 373 5.25 -5.10 -26.63
N GLN A 374 5.68 -5.70 -25.54
CA GLN A 374 6.42 -6.95 -25.54
C GLN A 374 5.49 -8.05 -25.02
N THR A 375 5.22 -9.06 -25.84
CA THR A 375 4.40 -10.22 -25.47
C THR A 375 5.31 -11.33 -24.99
N LEU A 376 5.01 -11.93 -23.83
CA LEU A 376 5.75 -13.03 -23.25
C LEU A 376 5.04 -14.35 -23.59
N GLN A 377 5.68 -15.19 -24.39
CA GLN A 377 5.16 -16.48 -24.83
C GLN A 377 5.54 -17.57 -23.82
N THR A 378 4.87 -17.58 -22.67
CA THR A 378 5.18 -18.54 -21.59
C THR A 378 4.62 -19.93 -21.82
N ASP A 379 3.62 -20.07 -22.70
CA ASP A 379 2.99 -21.36 -23.08
C ASP A 379 3.09 -21.56 -24.61
N PRO A 380 3.99 -22.42 -25.09
CA PRO A 380 4.11 -22.71 -26.52
C PRO A 380 2.89 -23.40 -27.14
N LEU A 381 2.06 -24.08 -26.34
CA LEU A 381 0.87 -24.76 -26.83
C LEU A 381 -0.30 -23.82 -27.06
N ASN A 382 -0.31 -22.69 -26.35
CA ASN A 382 -1.33 -21.64 -26.47
C ASN A 382 -0.69 -20.28 -26.71
N PRO A 383 -0.18 -20.00 -27.94
CA PRO A 383 0.52 -18.77 -28.23
C PRO A 383 -0.40 -17.56 -28.11
N LEU A 384 0.05 -16.56 -27.38
CA LEU A 384 -0.66 -15.31 -27.19
C LEU A 384 -0.56 -14.44 -28.43
N VAL A 385 -1.70 -13.94 -28.91
CA VAL A 385 -1.73 -12.91 -29.96
C VAL A 385 -1.28 -11.58 -29.36
N ALA A 386 -0.26 -10.96 -29.94
CA ALA A 386 0.22 -9.67 -29.50
C ALA A 386 -0.87 -8.60 -29.65
N PRO A 387 -1.02 -7.68 -28.71
CA PRO A 387 -1.90 -6.54 -28.90
C PRO A 387 -1.38 -5.60 -29.99
N TYR A 388 -2.29 -4.85 -30.64
CA TYR A 388 -1.91 -3.83 -31.58
C TYR A 388 -1.03 -2.75 -30.94
N ASN A 389 0.05 -2.38 -31.61
CA ASN A 389 0.73 -1.14 -31.30
C ASN A 389 -0.11 0.03 -31.82
N ARG A 390 -0.11 1.14 -31.11
CA ARG A 390 -0.91 2.31 -31.48
C ARG A 390 -0.20 3.63 -31.26
N SER A 391 -0.44 4.56 -32.18
CA SER A 391 -0.12 5.97 -32.01
C SER A 391 -1.42 6.75 -32.10
N GLN A 392 -1.77 7.48 -31.06
CA GLN A 392 -3.08 8.09 -30.89
C GLN A 392 -2.95 9.58 -30.56
N VAL A 393 -3.82 10.39 -31.15
CA VAL A 393 -4.14 11.74 -30.70
C VAL A 393 -5.62 11.76 -30.39
N ALA A 394 -6.00 12.26 -29.19
CA ALA A 394 -7.40 12.41 -28.80
C ALA A 394 -7.66 13.82 -28.30
N PHE A 395 -8.81 14.35 -28.66
CA PHE A 395 -9.30 15.66 -28.22
C PHE A 395 -10.71 15.49 -27.64
N SER A 396 -10.96 16.14 -26.52
CA SER A 396 -12.27 16.22 -25.89
C SER A 396 -12.61 17.69 -25.57
N ALA A 397 -13.86 18.05 -25.66
CA ALA A 397 -14.35 19.34 -25.24
C ALA A 397 -15.74 19.19 -24.62
N ALA A 398 -15.99 19.91 -23.55
CA ALA A 398 -17.30 19.91 -22.87
C ALA A 398 -17.67 21.34 -22.48
N LYS A 399 -18.94 21.66 -22.62
CA LYS A 399 -19.52 22.93 -22.20
C LYS A 399 -20.90 22.67 -21.59
N GLN A 400 -21.00 22.90 -20.31
CA GLN A 400 -22.26 22.80 -19.58
C GLN A 400 -23.02 24.12 -19.62
N ASN A 401 -24.33 24.05 -19.42
CA ASN A 401 -25.24 25.19 -19.31
C ASN A 401 -25.20 26.12 -20.53
N VAL A 402 -25.26 25.57 -21.75
CA VAL A 402 -25.50 26.34 -22.98
C VAL A 402 -27.00 26.47 -23.17
N GLY A 403 -27.60 27.48 -22.51
CA GLY A 403 -29.05 27.49 -22.30
C GLY A 403 -29.47 26.32 -21.39
N PRO A 404 -30.42 25.48 -21.81
CA PRO A 404 -30.82 24.30 -21.04
C PRO A 404 -29.96 23.06 -21.32
N ALA A 405 -28.95 23.15 -22.21
CA ALA A 405 -28.23 22.00 -22.74
C ALA A 405 -26.78 21.96 -22.31
N ASP A 406 -26.24 20.75 -22.23
CA ASP A 406 -24.81 20.46 -22.12
C ASP A 406 -24.31 19.91 -23.46
N LEU A 407 -23.14 20.39 -23.89
CA LEU A 407 -22.51 20.00 -25.15
C LEU A 407 -21.23 19.23 -24.85
N ASP A 408 -21.06 18.05 -25.47
CA ASP A 408 -19.87 17.24 -25.38
C ASP A 408 -19.35 16.91 -26.79
N PHE A 409 -18.03 16.92 -26.94
CA PHE A 409 -17.37 16.53 -28.16
C PHE A 409 -16.16 15.66 -27.83
N PHE A 410 -16.07 14.53 -28.48
CA PHE A 410 -14.91 13.65 -28.43
C PHE A 410 -14.40 13.37 -29.86
N SER A 411 -13.08 13.38 -30.05
CA SER A 411 -12.44 13.02 -31.30
C SER A 411 -11.15 12.25 -31.04
N SER A 412 -10.81 11.30 -31.89
CA SER A 412 -9.52 10.61 -31.84
C SER A 412 -9.05 10.15 -33.22
N ALA A 413 -7.74 10.30 -33.47
CA ALA A 413 -7.06 9.73 -34.62
C ALA A 413 -6.04 8.71 -34.10
N VAL A 414 -6.11 7.48 -34.61
CA VAL A 414 -5.28 6.36 -34.14
C VAL A 414 -4.69 5.63 -35.35
N ASP A 415 -3.38 5.40 -35.31
CA ASP A 415 -2.67 4.54 -36.23
C ASP A 415 -2.36 3.21 -35.53
N PHE A 416 -2.80 2.11 -36.15
CA PHE A 416 -2.67 0.75 -35.62
C PHE A 416 -1.69 -0.05 -36.44
N THR A 417 -0.68 -0.64 -35.81
CA THR A 417 0.29 -1.52 -36.44
C THR A 417 0.37 -2.87 -35.76
N HIS A 418 0.49 -3.93 -36.55
CA HIS A 418 0.62 -5.30 -36.04
C HIS A 418 1.44 -6.13 -37.06
N PRO A 419 2.31 -7.06 -36.63
CA PRO A 419 3.15 -7.83 -37.55
C PRO A 419 2.38 -8.84 -38.42
N ALA A 420 1.20 -9.30 -37.96
CA ALA A 420 0.47 -10.42 -38.57
C ALA A 420 -1.02 -10.17 -38.79
N LEU A 421 -1.54 -8.97 -38.51
CA LEU A 421 -2.96 -8.65 -38.66
C LEU A 421 -3.13 -7.38 -39.50
N THR A 422 -4.35 -7.15 -40.01
CA THR A 422 -4.73 -5.93 -40.74
C THR A 422 -4.33 -4.69 -39.96
N THR A 423 -3.65 -3.75 -40.60
CA THR A 423 -3.23 -2.48 -40.02
C THR A 423 -4.03 -1.32 -40.60
N GLY A 424 -3.94 -0.13 -40.04
CA GLY A 424 -4.60 1.04 -40.60
C GLY A 424 -4.85 2.16 -39.62
N ARG A 425 -5.47 3.23 -40.12
CA ARG A 425 -5.79 4.42 -39.38
C ARG A 425 -7.30 4.50 -39.13
N ARG A 426 -7.68 4.98 -37.95
CA ARG A 426 -9.06 5.26 -37.59
C ARG A 426 -9.18 6.69 -37.06
N VAL A 427 -10.14 7.43 -37.61
CA VAL A 427 -10.53 8.73 -37.07
C VAL A 427 -11.97 8.65 -36.59
N VAL A 428 -12.21 9.13 -35.39
CA VAL A 428 -13.52 9.17 -34.73
C VAL A 428 -13.88 10.62 -34.39
N ALA A 429 -15.13 10.99 -34.56
CA ALA A 429 -15.72 12.20 -34.02
C ALA A 429 -17.09 11.88 -33.42
N TYR A 430 -17.32 12.29 -32.18
CA TYR A 430 -18.58 12.06 -31.46
C TYR A 430 -19.07 13.35 -30.80
N PRO A 431 -19.78 14.25 -31.52
CA PRO A 431 -20.56 15.31 -30.93
C PRO A 431 -21.80 14.75 -30.24
N SER A 432 -22.14 15.30 -29.06
CA SER A 432 -23.38 14.99 -28.35
C SER A 432 -23.93 16.18 -27.59
N VAL A 433 -25.23 16.19 -27.40
CA VAL A 433 -25.98 17.19 -26.63
C VAL A 433 -26.88 16.46 -25.63
N SER A 434 -26.93 16.95 -24.40
CA SER A 434 -27.85 16.48 -23.37
C SER A 434 -28.57 17.65 -22.70
N VAL A 435 -29.77 17.38 -22.18
CA VAL A 435 -30.59 18.40 -21.49
C VAL A 435 -30.94 17.86 -20.10
N PRO A 436 -30.16 18.22 -19.05
CA PRO A 436 -30.43 17.75 -17.70
C PRO A 436 -31.61 18.52 -17.08
N LEU A 437 -32.72 17.84 -16.88
CA LEU A 437 -33.90 18.34 -16.18
C LEU A 437 -33.87 17.77 -14.75
N GLN A 438 -33.76 18.63 -13.74
CA GLN A 438 -33.59 18.20 -12.35
C GLN A 438 -34.60 18.88 -11.42
N THR A 439 -35.11 18.10 -10.47
CA THR A 439 -35.85 18.56 -9.29
C THR A 439 -35.12 18.11 -8.02
N SER A 440 -35.66 18.43 -6.85
CA SER A 440 -35.09 17.99 -5.57
C SER A 440 -35.05 16.48 -5.36
N PHE A 441 -35.97 15.73 -6.01
CA PHE A 441 -36.14 14.29 -5.80
C PHE A 441 -36.06 13.44 -7.08
N ALA A 442 -36.02 14.07 -8.26
CA ALA A 442 -36.01 13.35 -9.54
C ALA A 442 -35.19 14.09 -10.61
N TYR A 443 -34.66 13.34 -11.57
CA TYR A 443 -34.01 13.89 -12.76
C TYR A 443 -34.40 13.12 -14.02
N LEU A 444 -34.31 13.81 -15.16
CA LEU A 444 -34.43 13.26 -16.49
C LEU A 444 -33.42 13.92 -17.41
N THR A 445 -32.57 13.14 -18.05
CA THR A 445 -31.52 13.64 -18.95
C THR A 445 -31.59 12.96 -20.30
N PRO A 446 -32.38 13.50 -21.25
CA PRO A 446 -32.32 13.08 -22.65
C PRO A 446 -31.00 13.51 -23.27
N LYS A 447 -30.43 12.66 -24.13
CA LYS A 447 -29.16 12.88 -24.85
C LYS A 447 -29.28 12.41 -26.29
N ALA A 448 -28.67 13.14 -27.21
CA ALA A 448 -28.52 12.76 -28.61
C ALA A 448 -27.07 12.98 -29.05
N GLY A 449 -26.53 12.05 -29.80
CA GLY A 449 -25.15 12.12 -30.31
C GLY A 449 -25.02 11.45 -31.68
N MET A 450 -23.95 11.77 -32.39
CA MET A 450 -23.65 11.19 -33.70
C MET A 450 -22.21 10.65 -33.68
N HIS A 451 -22.06 9.33 -33.69
CA HIS A 451 -20.74 8.68 -33.73
C HIS A 451 -20.27 8.50 -35.18
N LEU A 452 -19.33 9.33 -35.61
CA LEU A 452 -18.75 9.32 -36.95
C LEU A 452 -17.40 8.63 -36.91
N THR A 453 -17.13 7.70 -37.83
CA THR A 453 -15.84 6.99 -37.90
C THR A 453 -15.41 6.80 -39.32
N HIS A 454 -14.16 7.11 -39.60
CA HIS A 454 -13.48 6.84 -40.87
C HIS A 454 -12.30 5.91 -40.66
N TYR A 455 -12.19 4.87 -41.50
CA TYR A 455 -11.05 3.95 -41.51
C TYR A 455 -10.32 4.03 -42.84
N ASN A 456 -8.99 4.07 -42.79
CA ASN A 456 -8.11 3.83 -43.93
C ASN A 456 -7.26 2.63 -43.57
N LEU A 457 -7.50 1.50 -44.24
CA LEU A 457 -6.96 0.19 -43.91
C LEU A 457 -5.90 -0.25 -44.89
N SER A 458 -4.92 -1.01 -44.41
CA SER A 458 -3.97 -1.79 -45.19
C SER A 458 -4.26 -3.28 -44.94
N PRO A 459 -5.24 -3.86 -45.63
CA PRO A 459 -5.68 -5.23 -45.38
C PRO A 459 -4.63 -6.23 -45.91
N LEU A 460 -4.51 -7.38 -45.23
CA LEU A 460 -3.63 -8.50 -45.66
C LEU A 460 -4.20 -9.26 -46.85
N THR A 461 -5.49 -9.19 -47.10
CA THR A 461 -6.21 -9.80 -48.22
C THR A 461 -6.97 -8.71 -48.98
N PRO A 462 -7.29 -8.89 -50.28
CA PRO A 462 -8.06 -7.92 -51.03
C PRO A 462 -9.41 -7.63 -50.35
N ALA A 463 -9.53 -6.43 -49.78
CA ALA A 463 -10.73 -5.94 -49.07
C ALA A 463 -10.82 -4.42 -49.22
N ALA A 464 -11.95 -3.83 -48.83
CA ALA A 464 -12.13 -2.38 -48.87
C ALA A 464 -11.10 -1.67 -47.98
N SER A 465 -10.35 -0.75 -48.53
CA SER A 465 -9.33 0.03 -47.83
C SER A 465 -9.91 1.24 -47.07
N ASN A 466 -11.03 1.79 -47.55
CA ASN A 466 -11.69 2.93 -46.94
C ASN A 466 -13.10 2.58 -46.51
N LEU A 467 -13.39 2.74 -45.19
CA LEU A 467 -14.70 2.44 -44.64
C LEU A 467 -15.19 3.64 -43.81
N ASN A 468 -16.48 3.97 -43.95
CA ASN A 468 -17.13 5.02 -43.20
C ASN A 468 -18.28 4.45 -42.39
N ARG A 469 -18.48 4.97 -41.19
CA ARG A 469 -19.60 4.61 -40.36
C ARG A 469 -20.17 5.87 -39.66
N ALA A 470 -21.48 6.04 -39.73
CA ALA A 470 -22.23 7.07 -39.02
C ALA A 470 -23.34 6.41 -38.21
N VAL A 471 -23.32 6.57 -36.90
CA VAL A 471 -24.27 5.93 -35.97
C VAL A 471 -24.86 6.99 -35.07
N PRO A 472 -26.16 7.33 -35.23
CA PRO A 472 -26.86 8.17 -34.26
C PRO A 472 -27.12 7.37 -32.96
N ILE A 473 -26.97 8.05 -31.84
CA ILE A 473 -27.18 7.48 -30.49
C ILE A 473 -28.14 8.39 -29.75
N PHE A 474 -29.24 7.83 -29.29
CA PHE A 474 -30.21 8.51 -28.45
C PHE A 474 -30.33 7.77 -27.12
N SER A 475 -30.29 8.52 -26.02
CA SER A 475 -30.51 7.96 -24.69
C SER A 475 -31.33 8.91 -23.82
N ALA A 476 -32.00 8.35 -22.84
CA ALA A 476 -32.71 9.11 -21.81
C ALA A 476 -32.57 8.40 -20.47
N GLU A 477 -31.85 9.04 -19.57
CA GLU A 477 -31.64 8.55 -18.20
C GLU A 477 -32.56 9.30 -17.24
N SER A 478 -33.24 8.57 -16.35
CA SER A 478 -34.10 9.12 -15.32
C SER A 478 -33.91 8.38 -14.00
N GLY A 479 -34.00 9.08 -12.89
CA GLY A 479 -33.97 8.51 -11.55
C GLY A 479 -34.75 9.35 -10.54
N MET A 480 -35.06 8.71 -9.43
CA MET A 480 -35.74 9.33 -8.29
C MET A 480 -35.01 8.92 -7.00
N VAL A 481 -35.15 9.73 -5.95
CA VAL A 481 -34.63 9.42 -4.63
C VAL A 481 -35.76 9.57 -3.61
N PHE A 482 -36.05 8.48 -2.91
CA PHE A 482 -36.97 8.45 -1.78
C PHE A 482 -36.15 8.21 -0.50
N GLU A 483 -36.54 8.86 0.56
CA GLU A 483 -35.84 8.79 1.84
C GLU A 483 -36.80 8.48 2.98
N ARG A 484 -36.35 7.70 3.96
CA ARG A 484 -37.07 7.50 5.21
C ARG A 484 -36.09 7.29 6.38
N ASP A 485 -36.48 7.77 7.54
CA ASP A 485 -35.79 7.46 8.76
C ASP A 485 -36.04 6.02 9.19
N THR A 486 -35.01 5.35 9.65
CA THR A 486 -35.05 3.97 10.13
C THR A 486 -34.06 3.76 11.25
N ALA A 487 -34.07 2.60 11.88
CA ALA A 487 -33.07 2.20 12.86
C ALA A 487 -32.64 0.74 12.64
N TRP A 488 -31.37 0.46 12.83
CA TRP A 488 -30.82 -0.89 12.73
C TRP A 488 -29.71 -1.08 13.75
N TYR A 489 -29.77 -2.17 14.53
CA TYR A 489 -28.87 -2.41 15.67
C TYR A 489 -28.76 -1.20 16.62
N GLY A 490 -29.87 -0.51 16.90
CA GLY A 490 -29.92 0.65 17.80
C GLY A 490 -29.32 1.94 17.24
N GLN A 491 -28.82 1.95 16.01
CA GLN A 491 -28.29 3.14 15.34
C GLN A 491 -29.38 3.80 14.48
N LYS A 492 -29.47 5.13 14.56
CA LYS A 492 -30.37 5.91 13.69
C LYS A 492 -29.77 6.00 12.30
N LEU A 493 -30.55 5.60 11.31
CA LEU A 493 -30.13 5.54 9.91
C LEU A 493 -31.14 6.25 9.03
N LEU A 494 -30.67 6.80 7.91
CA LEU A 494 -31.45 7.25 6.78
C LEU A 494 -31.43 6.14 5.72
N GLN A 495 -32.59 5.62 5.35
CA GLN A 495 -32.72 4.69 4.23
C GLN A 495 -33.10 5.44 2.97
N THR A 496 -32.33 5.26 1.90
CA THR A 496 -32.71 5.74 0.57
C THR A 496 -33.27 4.60 -0.28
N LEU A 497 -34.14 4.93 -1.22
CA LEU A 497 -34.59 4.05 -2.32
C LEU A 497 -34.45 4.85 -3.62
N GLU A 498 -33.59 4.37 -4.53
CA GLU A 498 -33.12 5.08 -5.71
C GLU A 498 -33.45 4.26 -6.97
N PRO A 499 -34.69 4.29 -7.49
CA PRO A 499 -35.03 3.71 -8.79
C PRO A 499 -34.35 4.53 -9.91
N LYS A 500 -33.82 3.82 -10.90
CA LYS A 500 -33.12 4.39 -12.06
C LYS A 500 -33.58 3.65 -13.32
N VAL A 501 -33.88 4.41 -14.37
CA VAL A 501 -34.24 3.91 -15.68
C VAL A 501 -33.39 4.58 -16.74
N ASN A 502 -32.89 3.81 -17.70
CA ASN A 502 -32.13 4.33 -18.85
C ASN A 502 -32.61 3.67 -20.13
N TYR A 503 -33.16 4.46 -21.04
CA TYR A 503 -33.56 4.02 -22.39
C TYR A 503 -32.47 4.38 -23.39
N VAL A 504 -32.11 3.45 -24.28
CA VAL A 504 -31.10 3.67 -25.32
C VAL A 504 -31.62 3.17 -26.65
N TYR A 505 -31.54 4.01 -27.69
CA TYR A 505 -31.81 3.68 -29.07
C TYR A 505 -30.65 3.98 -29.98
N ILE A 506 -30.16 2.94 -30.68
CA ILE A 506 -29.08 2.99 -31.65
C ILE A 506 -29.46 2.12 -32.84
N PRO A 507 -29.71 2.68 -34.03
CA PRO A 507 -30.09 1.89 -35.21
C PRO A 507 -28.96 0.96 -35.67
N THR A 508 -29.32 -0.21 -36.15
CA THR A 508 -28.34 -1.18 -36.70
C THR A 508 -27.57 -0.56 -37.88
N ARG A 509 -26.28 -0.71 -37.87
CA ARG A 509 -25.36 -0.36 -38.96
C ARG A 509 -24.45 -1.53 -39.26
N ALA A 510 -24.22 -1.84 -40.53
CA ALA A 510 -23.32 -2.91 -40.93
C ALA A 510 -21.86 -2.55 -40.52
N GLN A 511 -21.22 -3.43 -39.78
CA GLN A 511 -19.86 -3.25 -39.24
C GLN A 511 -18.98 -4.48 -39.47
N ASN A 512 -19.47 -5.46 -40.24
CA ASN A 512 -18.78 -6.74 -40.45
C ASN A 512 -17.44 -6.61 -41.18
N LEU A 513 -17.29 -5.60 -42.05
CA LEU A 513 -16.04 -5.31 -42.76
C LEU A 513 -15.03 -4.52 -41.92
N ILE A 514 -15.46 -3.94 -40.80
CA ILE A 514 -14.57 -3.16 -39.94
C ILE A 514 -13.72 -4.13 -39.08
N PRO A 515 -12.37 -4.01 -39.14
CA PRO A 515 -11.51 -4.81 -38.26
C PRO A 515 -11.76 -4.51 -36.79
N ASN A 516 -11.41 -5.44 -35.92
CA ASN A 516 -11.39 -5.22 -34.49
C ASN A 516 -9.96 -5.00 -34.02
N PHE A 517 -9.56 -3.75 -33.81
CA PHE A 517 -8.22 -3.40 -33.33
C PHE A 517 -8.07 -3.63 -31.83
N TYR A 518 -9.04 -3.16 -31.00
CA TYR A 518 -9.01 -3.34 -29.56
C TYR A 518 -10.38 -3.24 -28.85
N SER A 519 -11.48 -3.33 -29.61
CA SER A 519 -12.79 -3.39 -28.96
C SER A 519 -13.03 -4.74 -28.32
N ALA A 520 -13.55 -4.72 -27.10
CA ALA A 520 -13.94 -5.88 -26.33
C ALA A 520 -15.33 -5.67 -25.73
N LEU A 521 -16.06 -6.75 -25.49
CA LEU A 521 -17.30 -6.69 -24.73
C LEU A 521 -16.97 -6.29 -23.29
N GLN A 522 -17.63 -5.26 -22.78
CA GLN A 522 -17.46 -4.84 -21.39
C GLN A 522 -18.07 -5.88 -20.46
N ASP A 523 -17.40 -6.11 -19.33
CA ASP A 523 -17.95 -6.92 -18.26
C ASP A 523 -19.25 -6.30 -17.74
N VAL A 524 -20.29 -7.14 -17.62
CA VAL A 524 -21.61 -6.70 -17.13
C VAL A 524 -21.51 -6.45 -15.63
N ASN A 525 -21.73 -5.19 -15.24
CA ASN A 525 -21.82 -4.75 -13.86
C ASN A 525 -22.81 -3.57 -13.77
N PHE A 526 -23.07 -3.06 -12.56
CA PHE A 526 -24.03 -1.96 -12.37
C PHE A 526 -23.68 -0.69 -13.15
N ALA A 527 -22.42 -0.37 -13.36
CA ALA A 527 -22.03 0.81 -14.12
C ALA A 527 -22.17 0.59 -15.64
N THR A 528 -21.67 -0.55 -16.14
CA THR A 528 -21.70 -0.86 -17.58
C THR A 528 -23.09 -1.24 -18.09
N LEU A 529 -23.98 -1.69 -17.18
CA LEU A 529 -25.36 -2.01 -17.54
C LEU A 529 -26.14 -0.76 -18.03
N TYR A 530 -25.80 0.43 -17.58
CA TYR A 530 -26.40 1.70 -18.00
C TYR A 530 -25.64 2.39 -19.14
N SER A 531 -24.55 1.82 -19.66
CA SER A 531 -23.78 2.39 -20.75
C SER A 531 -24.55 2.35 -22.07
N GLU A 532 -24.38 3.38 -22.93
CA GLU A 532 -24.95 3.45 -24.27
C GLU A 532 -24.37 2.35 -25.17
N ASN A 533 -23.01 2.19 -25.13
CA ASN A 533 -22.28 1.18 -25.89
C ASN A 533 -21.79 0.07 -24.97
N GLN A 534 -22.10 -1.17 -25.26
CA GLN A 534 -21.63 -2.34 -24.49
C GLN A 534 -20.20 -2.77 -24.85
N PHE A 535 -19.61 -2.20 -25.90
CA PHE A 535 -18.23 -2.47 -26.29
C PHE A 535 -17.32 -1.36 -25.76
N SER A 536 -16.14 -1.76 -25.30
CA SER A 536 -15.02 -0.82 -25.12
C SER A 536 -14.42 -0.45 -26.47
N GLY A 537 -13.66 0.64 -26.54
CA GLY A 537 -13.08 1.11 -27.79
C GLY A 537 -14.13 1.70 -28.75
N ASN A 538 -13.77 1.84 -30.01
CA ASN A 538 -14.61 2.48 -31.01
C ASN A 538 -14.74 1.68 -32.32
N ASP A 539 -14.26 0.41 -32.34
CA ASP A 539 -14.37 -0.42 -33.55
C ASP A 539 -15.76 -1.03 -33.70
N ARG A 540 -16.42 -1.26 -32.57
CA ARG A 540 -17.81 -1.72 -32.52
C ARG A 540 -18.68 -0.76 -31.71
N ILE A 541 -19.80 -0.36 -32.31
CA ILE A 541 -20.89 0.35 -31.64
C ILE A 541 -22.12 -0.52 -31.77
N ASN A 542 -22.65 -1.01 -30.64
CA ASN A 542 -23.81 -1.90 -30.68
C ASN A 542 -25.06 -1.20 -31.21
N ASP A 543 -25.91 -1.94 -31.88
CA ASP A 543 -27.28 -1.55 -32.07
C ASP A 543 -28.09 -1.75 -30.79
N ALA A 544 -29.01 -0.85 -30.49
CA ALA A 544 -29.79 -0.86 -29.28
C ALA A 544 -31.23 -0.35 -29.52
N ASN A 545 -32.15 -1.05 -28.97
CA ASN A 545 -33.51 -0.58 -28.61
C ASN A 545 -33.83 -1.27 -27.30
N GLN A 546 -33.51 -0.57 -26.19
CA GLN A 546 -33.43 -1.23 -24.90
C GLN A 546 -33.76 -0.29 -23.76
N VAL A 547 -34.25 -0.86 -22.66
CA VAL A 547 -34.44 -0.15 -21.40
C VAL A 547 -33.69 -0.90 -20.30
N THR A 548 -32.92 -0.16 -19.52
CA THR A 548 -32.26 -0.66 -18.29
C THR A 548 -33.01 -0.12 -17.09
N MET A 549 -33.47 -0.99 -16.22
CA MET A 549 -34.13 -0.64 -14.97
C MET A 549 -33.32 -1.16 -13.79
N GLY A 550 -33.26 -0.39 -12.75
CA GLY A 550 -32.61 -0.82 -11.52
C GLY A 550 -33.08 -0.01 -10.32
N VAL A 551 -32.83 -0.56 -9.17
CA VAL A 551 -33.12 0.07 -7.89
C VAL A 551 -31.93 -0.15 -6.94
N THR A 552 -31.52 0.91 -6.25
CA THR A 552 -30.53 0.86 -5.19
C THR A 552 -31.16 1.34 -3.90
N SER A 553 -30.90 0.64 -2.79
CA SER A 553 -31.27 1.09 -1.45
C SER A 553 -30.00 1.18 -0.62
N ARG A 554 -29.85 2.30 0.11
CA ARG A 554 -28.71 2.54 0.99
C ARG A 554 -29.20 2.80 2.41
N LEU A 555 -28.39 2.37 3.36
CA LEU A 555 -28.53 2.73 4.77
C LEU A 555 -27.36 3.66 5.13
N LEU A 556 -27.67 4.92 5.41
CA LEU A 556 -26.72 5.95 5.75
C LEU A 556 -26.82 6.28 7.24
N HIS A 557 -25.70 6.48 7.92
CA HIS A 557 -25.72 6.95 9.30
C HIS A 557 -26.24 8.40 9.34
N GLN A 558 -27.26 8.66 10.15
CA GLN A 558 -28.00 9.93 10.11
C GLN A 558 -27.13 11.14 10.43
N ASP A 559 -26.21 11.02 11.39
CA ASP A 559 -25.38 12.15 11.84
C ASP A 559 -24.13 12.37 10.94
N THR A 560 -23.57 11.31 10.33
CA THR A 560 -22.29 11.36 9.61
C THR A 560 -22.41 11.19 8.10
N GLY A 561 -23.58 10.73 7.60
CA GLY A 561 -23.78 10.38 6.19
C GLY A 561 -23.01 9.15 5.72
N VAL A 562 -22.29 8.46 6.60
CA VAL A 562 -21.50 7.27 6.24
C VAL A 562 -22.41 6.12 5.83
N GLU A 563 -22.17 5.58 4.63
CA GLU A 563 -22.90 4.43 4.11
C GLU A 563 -22.59 3.17 4.93
N ARG A 564 -23.62 2.53 5.48
CA ARG A 564 -23.54 1.29 6.24
C ARG A 564 -23.80 0.07 5.39
N LEU A 565 -24.82 0.13 4.56
CA LEU A 565 -25.22 -0.97 3.69
C LEU A 565 -25.77 -0.42 2.39
N ARG A 566 -25.46 -1.09 1.30
CA ARG A 566 -26.01 -0.85 -0.04
C ARG A 566 -26.51 -2.16 -0.61
N VAL A 567 -27.71 -2.14 -1.16
CA VAL A 567 -28.30 -3.26 -1.92
C VAL A 567 -28.77 -2.73 -3.25
N GLY A 568 -28.49 -3.43 -4.33
CA GLY A 568 -28.90 -3.04 -5.67
C GLY A 568 -29.41 -4.22 -6.50
N LEU A 569 -30.40 -3.96 -7.35
CA LEU A 569 -30.91 -4.87 -8.38
C LEU A 569 -30.99 -4.12 -9.69
N ALA A 570 -30.59 -4.72 -10.80
CA ALA A 570 -30.77 -4.11 -12.12
C ALA A 570 -30.79 -5.16 -13.22
N GLN A 571 -31.56 -4.87 -14.27
CA GLN A 571 -31.68 -5.69 -15.47
C GLN A 571 -31.93 -4.79 -16.68
N ARG A 572 -31.49 -5.23 -17.87
CA ARG A 572 -31.74 -4.57 -19.14
C ARG A 572 -32.67 -5.45 -19.97
N TYR A 573 -33.66 -4.83 -20.58
CA TYR A 573 -34.60 -5.47 -21.50
C TYR A 573 -34.37 -4.96 -22.92
N TYR A 574 -34.35 -5.86 -23.90
CA TYR A 574 -34.12 -5.60 -25.29
C TYR A 574 -35.44 -5.72 -26.07
N PHE A 575 -35.85 -4.63 -26.75
CA PHE A 575 -37.01 -4.64 -27.62
C PHE A 575 -36.72 -5.13 -29.04
N LYS A 576 -35.42 -5.29 -29.35
CA LYS A 576 -34.90 -5.82 -30.61
C LYS A 576 -33.68 -6.66 -30.37
N SER A 577 -33.47 -7.74 -31.16
CA SER A 577 -32.24 -8.50 -31.17
C SER A 577 -31.02 -7.62 -31.52
N GLN A 578 -29.89 -7.88 -30.91
CA GLN A 578 -28.64 -7.16 -31.17
C GLN A 578 -27.83 -7.91 -32.26
N GLU A 579 -27.65 -7.25 -33.40
CA GLU A 579 -26.99 -7.83 -34.57
C GLU A 579 -25.50 -7.51 -34.65
N VAL A 580 -25.07 -6.40 -34.02
CA VAL A 580 -23.68 -6.00 -34.02
C VAL A 580 -22.93 -6.73 -32.91
N THR A 581 -21.95 -7.55 -33.29
CA THR A 581 -21.14 -8.38 -32.38
C THR A 581 -19.63 -8.25 -32.65
N LEU A 582 -18.82 -8.81 -31.79
CA LEU A 582 -17.40 -9.03 -32.04
C LEU A 582 -17.22 -10.14 -33.10
N PRO A 583 -16.10 -10.16 -33.85
CA PRO A 583 -15.83 -11.23 -34.81
C PRO A 583 -15.89 -12.61 -34.14
N GLY A 584 -16.64 -13.53 -34.78
CA GLY A 584 -16.83 -14.90 -34.29
C GLY A 584 -17.85 -15.07 -33.14
N VAL A 585 -18.49 -14.00 -32.68
CA VAL A 585 -19.54 -14.05 -31.66
C VAL A 585 -20.91 -13.99 -32.34
N PRO A 586 -21.84 -14.91 -32.04
CA PRO A 586 -23.19 -14.89 -32.61
C PRO A 586 -23.99 -13.68 -32.11
N ALA A 587 -24.98 -13.29 -32.92
CA ALA A 587 -25.93 -12.25 -32.53
C ALA A 587 -26.73 -12.64 -31.29
N ARG A 588 -27.01 -11.68 -30.44
CA ARG A 588 -27.85 -11.92 -29.25
C ARG A 588 -29.31 -11.99 -29.60
N ALA A 589 -29.92 -13.12 -29.30
CA ALA A 589 -31.36 -13.35 -29.48
C ALA A 589 -32.19 -13.17 -28.19
N SER A 590 -31.55 -13.07 -27.03
CA SER A 590 -32.21 -12.92 -25.73
C SER A 590 -32.97 -11.59 -25.60
N THR A 591 -34.14 -11.62 -24.95
CA THR A 591 -34.97 -10.44 -24.69
C THR A 591 -34.56 -9.65 -23.46
N SER A 592 -33.67 -10.21 -22.64
CA SER A 592 -33.11 -9.52 -21.44
C SER A 592 -31.65 -9.79 -21.25
N SER A 593 -30.99 -8.93 -20.51
CA SER A 593 -29.64 -9.21 -19.95
C SER A 593 -29.77 -10.12 -18.75
N ASP A 594 -28.61 -10.58 -18.27
CA ASP A 594 -28.57 -11.18 -16.95
C ASP A 594 -29.05 -10.20 -15.89
N LEU A 595 -29.77 -10.73 -14.88
CA LEU A 595 -30.18 -9.99 -13.69
C LEU A 595 -28.92 -9.78 -12.82
N LEU A 596 -28.68 -8.54 -12.42
CA LEU A 596 -27.63 -8.19 -11.47
C LEU A 596 -28.21 -7.93 -10.09
N ALA A 597 -27.63 -8.54 -9.07
CA ALA A 597 -27.87 -8.20 -7.68
C ALA A 597 -26.54 -7.93 -6.98
N ALA A 598 -26.51 -6.93 -6.11
CA ALA A 598 -25.32 -6.62 -5.32
C ALA A 598 -25.72 -6.21 -3.90
N LEU A 599 -24.83 -6.56 -2.95
CA LEU A 599 -24.90 -6.15 -1.56
C LEU A 599 -23.49 -5.79 -1.12
N SER A 600 -23.33 -4.67 -0.44
CA SER A 600 -22.04 -4.25 0.11
C SER A 600 -22.23 -3.45 1.39
N GLY A 601 -21.47 -3.76 2.42
CA GLY A 601 -21.43 -2.98 3.65
C GLY A 601 -21.36 -3.79 4.93
N THR A 602 -21.67 -3.12 6.03
CA THR A 602 -21.66 -3.69 7.38
C THR A 602 -23.01 -4.33 7.69
N ILE A 603 -23.04 -5.66 7.73
CA ILE A 603 -24.25 -6.45 7.95
C ILE A 603 -24.57 -6.68 9.43
N ALA A 604 -23.57 -6.59 10.29
CA ALA A 604 -23.66 -6.67 11.76
C ALA A 604 -22.43 -6.02 12.40
N PRO A 605 -22.41 -5.73 13.71
CA PRO A 605 -21.21 -5.27 14.39
C PRO A 605 -20.02 -6.18 14.08
N HIS A 606 -18.91 -5.60 13.62
CA HIS A 606 -17.67 -6.30 13.23
C HIS A 606 -17.76 -7.21 11.98
N TRP A 607 -18.92 -7.29 11.30
CA TRP A 607 -19.13 -8.08 10.11
C TRP A 607 -19.37 -7.20 8.90
N THR A 608 -18.55 -7.35 7.88
CA THR A 608 -18.77 -6.74 6.56
C THR A 608 -18.98 -7.83 5.52
N ALA A 609 -19.88 -7.58 4.59
CA ALA A 609 -20.15 -8.49 3.48
C ALA A 609 -20.22 -7.72 2.17
N ASP A 610 -19.66 -8.33 1.12
CA ASP A 610 -19.74 -7.88 -0.25
C ASP A 610 -20.21 -9.07 -1.09
N ALA A 611 -21.27 -8.89 -1.87
CA ALA A 611 -21.78 -9.91 -2.75
C ALA A 611 -22.20 -9.30 -4.08
N GLY A 612 -21.86 -9.96 -5.17
CA GLY A 612 -22.32 -9.64 -6.51
C GLY A 612 -22.82 -10.92 -7.20
N TRP A 613 -24.01 -10.88 -7.73
CA TRP A 613 -24.64 -12.01 -8.40
C TRP A 613 -25.14 -11.59 -9.77
N GLN A 614 -24.78 -12.36 -10.77
CA GLN A 614 -25.22 -12.24 -12.16
C GLN A 614 -25.91 -13.53 -12.56
N TYR A 615 -27.20 -13.43 -12.84
CA TYR A 615 -28.06 -14.56 -13.14
C TYR A 615 -28.67 -14.43 -14.52
N ASN A 616 -28.46 -15.42 -15.37
CA ASN A 616 -29.08 -15.50 -16.68
C ASN A 616 -30.50 -16.07 -16.54
N THR A 617 -31.50 -15.26 -16.90
CA THR A 617 -32.92 -15.63 -16.79
C THR A 617 -33.36 -16.59 -17.87
N ASP A 618 -32.75 -16.53 -19.06
CA ASP A 618 -33.14 -17.37 -20.20
C ASP A 618 -32.71 -18.85 -19.99
N PHE A 619 -31.49 -19.06 -19.44
CA PHE A 619 -30.97 -20.39 -19.14
C PHE A 619 -31.15 -20.80 -17.68
N SER A 620 -31.77 -19.98 -16.86
CA SER A 620 -31.99 -20.22 -15.42
C SER A 620 -30.73 -20.62 -14.69
N GLN A 621 -29.59 -19.95 -14.98
CA GLN A 621 -28.30 -20.30 -14.40
C GLN A 621 -27.51 -19.07 -13.93
N THR A 622 -26.73 -19.28 -12.88
CA THR A 622 -25.78 -18.29 -12.39
C THR A 622 -24.60 -18.17 -13.36
N GLN A 623 -24.34 -16.97 -13.87
CA GLN A 623 -23.18 -16.68 -14.72
C GLN A 623 -21.97 -16.30 -13.89
N LYS A 624 -22.16 -15.40 -12.92
CA LYS A 624 -21.10 -15.00 -11.99
C LYS A 624 -21.67 -14.86 -10.58
N LEU A 625 -20.91 -15.28 -9.60
CA LEU A 625 -21.17 -15.03 -8.19
C LEU A 625 -19.86 -14.71 -7.50
N SER A 626 -19.79 -13.56 -6.88
CA SER A 626 -18.71 -13.20 -5.97
C SER A 626 -19.32 -12.90 -4.60
N SER A 627 -18.80 -13.50 -3.56
CA SER A 627 -19.20 -13.20 -2.19
C SER A 627 -17.98 -13.15 -1.30
N ALA A 628 -17.92 -12.17 -0.42
CA ALA A 628 -16.87 -12.01 0.56
C ALA A 628 -17.49 -11.61 1.90
N VAL A 629 -17.05 -12.23 2.97
CA VAL A 629 -17.45 -11.92 4.34
C VAL A 629 -16.19 -11.74 5.16
N ARG A 630 -16.14 -10.66 5.93
CA ARG A 630 -15.05 -10.37 6.87
C ARG A 630 -15.61 -10.24 8.27
N TYR A 631 -14.98 -10.90 9.19
CA TYR A 631 -15.15 -10.72 10.63
C TYR A 631 -13.90 -10.09 11.23
N GLN A 632 -14.04 -8.88 11.80
CA GLN A 632 -12.93 -8.13 12.38
C GLN A 632 -13.39 -7.44 13.68
N PRO A 633 -13.36 -8.15 14.82
CA PRO A 633 -13.80 -7.59 16.11
C PRO A 633 -12.86 -6.52 16.63
N GLU A 634 -11.56 -6.64 16.38
CA GLU A 634 -10.54 -5.70 16.81
C GLU A 634 -9.29 -5.77 15.91
N ALA A 635 -8.37 -4.83 16.06
CA ALA A 635 -7.10 -4.86 15.35
C ALA A 635 -6.29 -6.12 15.68
N GLY A 636 -5.77 -6.82 14.66
CA GLY A 636 -5.03 -8.08 14.82
C GLY A 636 -5.89 -9.33 14.94
N LYS A 637 -7.22 -9.21 14.88
CA LYS A 637 -8.17 -10.32 14.79
C LYS A 637 -9.01 -10.16 13.54
N VAL A 638 -8.73 -10.92 12.50
CA VAL A 638 -9.49 -10.89 11.25
C VAL A 638 -9.61 -12.29 10.66
N VAL A 639 -10.80 -12.59 10.16
CA VAL A 639 -11.08 -13.75 9.32
C VAL A 639 -11.84 -13.26 8.09
N ASN A 640 -11.36 -13.63 6.91
CA ASN A 640 -11.99 -13.35 5.63
C ASN A 640 -12.33 -14.66 4.94
N LEU A 641 -13.53 -14.76 4.43
CA LEU A 641 -13.97 -15.86 3.57
C LEU A 641 -14.52 -15.27 2.29
N SER A 642 -14.03 -15.71 1.15
CA SER A 642 -14.61 -15.33 -0.14
C SER A 642 -14.81 -16.53 -1.06
N TYR A 643 -15.83 -16.42 -1.88
CA TYR A 643 -16.16 -17.38 -2.93
C TYR A 643 -16.35 -16.65 -4.24
N ARG A 644 -15.70 -17.15 -5.30
CA ARG A 644 -15.82 -16.63 -6.66
C ARG A 644 -16.21 -17.75 -7.62
N PHE A 645 -17.23 -17.47 -8.40
CA PHE A 645 -17.74 -18.36 -9.42
C PHE A 645 -17.96 -17.61 -10.73
N THR A 646 -17.50 -18.16 -11.82
CA THR A 646 -17.86 -17.77 -13.19
C THR A 646 -18.16 -19.06 -13.95
N HIS A 647 -19.31 -19.09 -14.58
CA HIS A 647 -19.78 -20.29 -15.30
C HIS A 647 -18.73 -20.78 -16.30
N ASN A 648 -18.41 -22.08 -16.26
CA ASN A 648 -17.40 -22.77 -17.07
C ASN A 648 -15.96 -22.22 -17.02
N ALA A 649 -15.67 -21.20 -16.20
CA ALA A 649 -14.35 -20.56 -16.19
C ALA A 649 -13.68 -20.54 -14.82
N LEU A 650 -14.43 -20.34 -13.72
CA LEU A 650 -13.83 -20.13 -12.42
C LEU A 650 -14.72 -20.64 -11.29
N ARG A 651 -14.11 -21.38 -10.36
CA ARG A 651 -14.76 -21.71 -9.07
C ARG A 651 -13.68 -21.76 -7.99
N GLN A 652 -13.64 -20.74 -7.14
CA GLN A 652 -12.59 -20.57 -6.15
C GLN A 652 -13.14 -20.24 -4.77
N VAL A 653 -12.46 -20.76 -3.74
CA VAL A 653 -12.64 -20.38 -2.34
C VAL A 653 -11.34 -19.77 -1.84
N ASP A 654 -11.42 -18.68 -1.12
CA ASP A 654 -10.28 -18.01 -0.49
C ASP A 654 -10.62 -17.74 0.98
N LEU A 655 -9.88 -18.36 1.87
CA LEU A 655 -9.96 -18.17 3.32
C LEU A 655 -8.66 -17.53 3.79
N SER A 656 -8.72 -16.42 4.51
CA SER A 656 -7.54 -15.84 5.12
C SER A 656 -7.82 -15.34 6.54
N SER A 657 -6.81 -15.39 7.39
CA SER A 657 -6.95 -15.01 8.78
C SER A 657 -5.66 -14.49 9.38
N GLN A 658 -5.81 -13.59 10.33
CA GLN A 658 -4.81 -13.26 11.35
C GLN A 658 -5.50 -13.40 12.70
N TRP A 659 -4.94 -14.23 13.58
CA TRP A 659 -5.56 -14.50 14.88
C TRP A 659 -4.52 -14.70 15.97
N PRO A 660 -4.62 -14.02 17.13
CA PRO A 660 -3.75 -14.26 18.27
C PRO A 660 -4.07 -15.64 18.89
N LEU A 661 -3.05 -16.47 19.02
CA LEU A 661 -3.11 -17.76 19.72
C LEU A 661 -2.87 -17.58 21.22
N THR A 662 -1.96 -16.66 21.54
CA THR A 662 -1.66 -16.24 22.91
C THR A 662 -1.46 -14.72 22.95
N GLY A 663 -1.22 -14.11 24.12
CA GLY A 663 -0.92 -12.68 24.23
C GLY A 663 0.32 -12.23 23.44
N ARG A 664 1.23 -13.15 23.06
CA ARG A 664 2.47 -12.86 22.33
C ARG A 664 2.57 -13.54 20.97
N LEU A 665 1.80 -14.58 20.72
CA LEU A 665 1.88 -15.38 19.49
C LEU A 665 0.60 -15.24 18.68
N SER A 666 0.75 -14.86 17.41
CA SER A 666 -0.33 -14.78 16.43
C SER A 666 -0.07 -15.71 15.25
N SER A 667 -1.14 -16.30 14.74
CA SER A 667 -1.12 -17.05 13.48
C SER A 667 -1.56 -16.17 12.32
N VAL A 668 -1.00 -16.41 11.15
CA VAL A 668 -1.42 -15.84 9.87
C VAL A 668 -1.58 -17.00 8.89
N ALA A 669 -2.69 -17.02 8.17
CA ALA A 669 -2.96 -18.06 7.20
C ALA A 669 -3.75 -17.52 6.01
N ARG A 670 -3.52 -18.09 4.84
CA ARG A 670 -4.39 -17.98 3.67
C ARG A 670 -4.41 -19.26 2.90
N TRP A 671 -5.58 -19.63 2.44
CA TRP A 671 -5.82 -20.80 1.61
C TRP A 671 -6.74 -20.39 0.46
N ASN A 672 -6.17 -20.28 -0.74
CA ASN A 672 -6.87 -19.99 -1.97
C ASN A 672 -6.85 -21.24 -2.85
N TYR A 673 -8.02 -21.81 -3.10
CA TYR A 673 -8.20 -23.08 -3.78
C TYR A 673 -9.12 -22.93 -5.00
N SER A 674 -8.66 -23.43 -6.15
CA SER A 674 -9.48 -23.61 -7.35
C SER A 674 -10.24 -24.93 -7.26
N ILE A 675 -11.54 -24.86 -7.08
CA ILE A 675 -12.42 -26.03 -7.15
C ILE A 675 -12.52 -26.51 -8.61
N GLN A 676 -12.45 -25.57 -9.57
CA GLN A 676 -12.51 -25.85 -11.01
C GLN A 676 -11.33 -26.74 -11.44
N ASP A 677 -10.12 -26.37 -11.03
CA ASP A 677 -8.89 -27.05 -11.42
C ASP A 677 -8.43 -28.09 -10.38
N SER A 678 -9.19 -28.25 -9.28
CA SER A 678 -8.89 -29.15 -8.16
C SER A 678 -7.48 -28.96 -7.59
N ARG A 679 -6.99 -27.70 -7.51
CA ARG A 679 -5.65 -27.35 -7.02
C ARG A 679 -5.62 -26.12 -6.14
N MET A 680 -4.59 -26.07 -5.31
CA MET A 680 -4.26 -24.86 -4.55
C MET A 680 -3.62 -23.82 -5.49
N ILE A 681 -4.17 -22.60 -5.49
CA ILE A 681 -3.62 -21.48 -6.24
C ILE A 681 -2.56 -20.78 -5.41
N GLU A 682 -2.89 -20.49 -4.14
CA GLU A 682 -1.98 -19.84 -3.20
C GLU A 682 -2.26 -20.31 -1.78
N GLY A 683 -1.23 -20.73 -1.09
CA GLY A 683 -1.24 -21.07 0.32
C GLY A 683 -0.21 -20.25 1.08
N LEU A 684 -0.60 -19.75 2.24
CA LEU A 684 0.28 -19.03 3.14
C LEU A 684 -0.02 -19.51 4.55
N ALA A 685 1.03 -19.81 5.30
CA ALA A 685 0.92 -20.16 6.72
C ALA A 685 2.12 -19.61 7.47
N GLY A 686 1.88 -18.96 8.60
CA GLY A 686 2.95 -18.36 9.37
C GLY A 686 2.59 -18.05 10.81
N LEU A 687 3.62 -17.75 11.56
CA LEU A 687 3.55 -17.35 12.96
C LEU A 687 4.28 -16.02 13.16
N GLU A 688 3.70 -15.19 14.00
CA GLU A 688 4.26 -13.91 14.44
C GLU A 688 4.37 -13.92 15.96
N TYR A 689 5.59 -13.87 16.48
CA TYR A 689 5.85 -13.80 17.91
C TYR A 689 6.32 -12.41 18.31
N ASN A 690 5.61 -11.77 19.23
CA ASN A 690 5.94 -10.46 19.79
C ASN A 690 6.60 -10.63 21.16
N GLY A 691 7.92 -10.44 21.20
CA GLY A 691 8.73 -10.48 22.42
C GLY A 691 8.72 -9.17 23.25
N GLY A 692 7.93 -8.16 22.83
CA GLY A 692 7.92 -6.83 23.46
C GLY A 692 8.87 -5.86 22.76
N CYS A 693 10.17 -6.02 22.87
CA CYS A 693 11.17 -5.18 22.20
C CYS A 693 11.65 -5.76 20.85
N TRP A 694 11.12 -6.87 20.40
CA TRP A 694 11.38 -7.48 19.10
C TRP A 694 10.17 -8.27 18.61
N VAL A 695 10.10 -8.48 17.30
CA VAL A 695 9.07 -9.33 16.68
C VAL A 695 9.75 -10.29 15.72
N PHE A 696 9.46 -11.58 15.86
CA PHE A 696 9.89 -12.60 14.91
C PHE A 696 8.71 -13.09 14.09
N ARG A 697 8.92 -13.19 12.77
CA ARG A 697 7.92 -13.69 11.82
C ARG A 697 8.52 -14.80 10.99
N VAL A 698 7.79 -15.89 10.84
CA VAL A 698 8.10 -16.97 9.91
C VAL A 698 6.87 -17.26 9.09
N VAL A 699 7.02 -17.26 7.75
CA VAL A 699 5.91 -17.43 6.80
C VAL A 699 6.34 -18.38 5.69
N GLY A 700 5.67 -19.50 5.57
CA GLY A 700 5.70 -20.34 4.40
C GLY A 700 4.72 -19.82 3.35
N HIS A 701 5.14 -19.71 2.11
CA HIS A 701 4.32 -19.27 1.00
C HIS A 701 4.47 -20.24 -0.17
N HIS A 702 3.35 -20.68 -0.69
CA HIS A 702 3.26 -21.61 -1.83
C HIS A 702 2.25 -21.07 -2.82
N PHE A 703 2.62 -20.97 -4.10
CA PHE A 703 1.71 -20.50 -5.15
C PHE A 703 1.98 -21.17 -6.49
N ALA A 704 0.92 -21.26 -7.30
CA ALA A 704 1.00 -21.70 -8.69
C ALA A 704 1.25 -20.52 -9.64
N THR A 705 2.20 -20.64 -10.56
CA THR A 705 2.42 -19.69 -11.63
C THR A 705 1.43 -19.89 -12.78
N ALA A 706 1.33 -18.94 -13.70
CA ALA A 706 0.49 -19.06 -14.88
C ALA A 706 0.87 -20.26 -15.78
N ALA A 707 2.14 -20.64 -15.80
CA ALA A 707 2.64 -21.84 -16.48
C ALA A 707 2.42 -23.15 -15.71
N GLN A 708 1.56 -23.15 -14.71
CA GLN A 708 1.22 -24.28 -13.82
C GLN A 708 2.37 -24.79 -12.94
N ASN A 709 3.53 -24.16 -12.96
CA ASN A 709 4.62 -24.47 -12.06
C ASN A 709 4.31 -24.02 -10.65
N GLN A 710 4.71 -24.80 -9.67
CA GLN A 710 4.54 -24.46 -8.26
C GLN A 710 5.82 -23.87 -7.69
N VAL A 711 5.69 -22.77 -6.98
CA VAL A 711 6.80 -22.10 -6.30
C VAL A 711 6.53 -22.07 -4.80
N SER A 712 7.49 -22.57 -4.03
CA SER A 712 7.46 -22.52 -2.57
C SER A 712 8.58 -21.62 -2.08
N SER A 713 8.30 -20.83 -1.05
CA SER A 713 9.28 -19.98 -0.38
C SER A 713 9.06 -19.96 1.12
N LEU A 714 10.15 -19.83 1.86
CA LEU A 714 10.15 -19.60 3.30
C LEU A 714 10.74 -18.22 3.58
N LEU A 715 9.95 -17.40 4.23
CA LEU A 715 10.31 -16.03 4.60
C LEU A 715 10.46 -15.95 6.13
N MET A 716 11.55 -15.37 6.58
CA MET A 716 11.84 -15.16 8.01
C MET A 716 12.26 -13.72 8.24
N GLN A 717 11.74 -13.10 9.28
CA GLN A 717 12.09 -11.74 9.67
C GLN A 717 12.22 -11.62 11.17
N LEU A 718 13.34 -11.07 11.61
CA LEU A 718 13.53 -10.56 12.97
C LEU A 718 13.50 -9.04 12.92
N GLU A 719 12.54 -8.44 13.56
CA GLU A 719 12.41 -6.99 13.74
C GLU A 719 12.87 -6.61 15.14
N LEU A 720 13.93 -5.81 15.22
CA LEU A 720 14.45 -5.22 16.45
C LEU A 720 13.95 -3.80 16.55
N ASN A 721 13.18 -3.50 17.60
CA ASN A 721 12.47 -2.24 17.71
C ASN A 721 13.40 -1.03 17.74
N GLY A 722 13.10 -0.07 16.85
CA GLY A 722 13.86 1.18 16.76
C GLY A 722 15.23 1.06 16.06
N VAL A 723 15.65 -0.15 15.66
CA VAL A 723 16.96 -0.35 15.02
C VAL A 723 16.84 -0.91 13.61
N SER A 724 16.36 -2.14 13.44
CA SER A 724 16.49 -2.80 12.14
C SER A 724 15.51 -3.98 11.97
N ARG A 725 15.35 -4.39 10.72
CA ARG A 725 14.67 -5.64 10.32
C ARG A 725 15.68 -6.50 9.58
N ILE A 726 15.93 -7.69 10.08
CA ILE A 726 16.88 -8.64 9.54
C ILE A 726 16.11 -9.80 8.92
N GLY A 727 16.48 -10.24 7.72
CA GLY A 727 15.82 -11.31 6.98
C GLY A 727 14.86 -10.82 5.89
N SER A 728 14.13 -11.76 5.27
CA SER A 728 13.14 -11.48 4.23
C SER A 728 11.97 -10.64 4.78
N ASN A 729 11.25 -9.96 3.90
CA ASN A 729 10.13 -9.09 4.31
C ASN A 729 8.76 -9.74 4.05
N PRO A 730 8.20 -10.51 4.98
CA PRO A 730 6.87 -11.10 4.82
C PRO A 730 5.72 -10.09 4.95
N LEU A 731 5.96 -8.91 5.53
CA LEU A 731 4.90 -7.93 5.84
C LEU A 731 4.13 -7.46 4.61
N GLU A 732 4.83 -7.22 3.49
CA GLU A 732 4.17 -6.82 2.24
C GLU A 732 3.31 -7.95 1.68
N LEU A 733 3.80 -9.19 1.75
CA LEU A 733 3.05 -10.39 1.38
C LEU A 733 1.78 -10.53 2.25
N LEU A 734 1.92 -10.43 3.56
CA LEU A 734 0.81 -10.55 4.53
C LEU A 734 -0.25 -9.47 4.30
N ARG A 735 0.14 -8.21 4.14
CA ARG A 735 -0.78 -7.09 3.87
C ARG A 735 -1.56 -7.25 2.56
N ARG A 736 -0.92 -7.79 1.54
CA ARG A 736 -1.55 -8.04 0.23
C ARG A 736 -2.52 -9.21 0.29
N ASN A 737 -2.18 -10.23 1.05
CA ASN A 737 -2.86 -11.52 1.06
C ASN A 737 -3.93 -11.66 2.15
N ILE A 738 -3.87 -10.87 3.20
CA ILE A 738 -4.84 -10.89 4.30
C ILE A 738 -5.47 -9.51 4.43
N ALA A 739 -6.66 -9.34 3.88
CA ALA A 739 -7.38 -8.08 3.96
C ALA A 739 -7.73 -7.75 5.43
N GLY A 740 -7.35 -6.56 5.90
CA GLY A 740 -7.49 -6.20 7.31
C GLY A 740 -6.31 -6.65 8.20
N TYR A 741 -5.23 -7.16 7.60
CA TYR A 741 -4.01 -7.49 8.34
C TYR A 741 -3.51 -6.28 9.13
N TYR A 742 -3.30 -6.49 10.41
CA TYR A 742 -2.74 -5.50 11.34
C TYR A 742 -1.31 -5.89 11.71
N ARG A 743 -0.36 -4.99 11.43
CA ARG A 743 1.03 -5.19 11.84
C ARG A 743 1.10 -5.07 13.36
N GLN A 744 1.53 -6.13 14.03
CA GLN A 744 1.89 -6.05 15.43
C GLN A 744 3.13 -5.16 15.56
N GLU A 745 2.95 -4.00 16.12
CA GLU A 745 4.04 -3.15 16.61
C GLU A 745 4.29 -3.54 18.06
N SER A 746 5.56 -3.62 18.43
CA SER A 746 5.89 -3.82 19.83
C SER A 746 5.29 -2.71 20.69
N GLN A 747 4.80 -3.05 21.86
CA GLN A 747 4.18 -2.12 22.79
C GLN A 747 5.15 -1.16 23.49
N SER A 748 6.46 -1.16 23.14
CA SER A 748 7.39 -0.19 23.72
C SER A 748 7.03 1.22 23.26
N ALA A 749 6.34 1.92 24.18
CA ALA A 749 6.12 3.36 24.23
C ALA A 749 5.53 3.98 22.95
N ARG A 750 4.22 3.81 22.71
CA ARG A 750 3.46 4.97 22.25
C ARG A 750 3.48 5.98 23.40
N PRO A 751 4.03 7.20 23.22
CA PRO A 751 3.55 8.30 24.02
C PRO A 751 2.04 8.32 23.74
N ASP A 752 1.21 8.24 24.77
CA ASP A 752 -0.24 8.43 24.64
C ASP A 752 -0.43 9.66 23.76
N ASP A 753 -0.94 9.49 22.55
CA ASP A 753 -1.34 10.62 21.72
C ASP A 753 -2.50 11.27 22.44
N PRO A 754 -2.34 12.49 22.99
CA PRO A 754 -3.41 13.15 23.73
C PRO A 754 -4.60 13.53 22.85
N PHE A 755 -4.51 13.29 21.52
CA PHE A 755 -5.56 13.56 20.54
C PHE A 755 -5.71 12.38 19.55
N PRO A 756 -6.46 11.30 19.91
CA PRO A 756 -6.81 10.28 18.96
C PRO A 756 -7.89 10.85 18.01
N GLY A 757 -7.49 11.40 16.87
CA GLY A 757 -8.42 11.91 15.87
C GLY A 757 -7.86 13.05 15.01
N ARG A 758 -6.81 12.79 14.27
CA ARG A 758 -6.48 13.54 13.05
C ARG A 758 -6.02 12.59 11.96
#